data_55e2f2d3958d6d94cdecca866b232ab6
#
_entry.id   55e2f2d3958d6d94cdecca866b232ab6
#
_cell.length_a   1.000
_cell.length_b   1.000
_cell.length_c   1.000
_cell.angle_alpha   90.00
_cell.angle_beta   90.00
_cell.angle_gamma   90.00
#
_symmetry.space_group_name_H-M   'P 1'
#
loop_
_entity.id
_entity.type
_entity.pdbx_description
1 polymer ?
#
loop_
_entity_poly.entity_id
_entity_poly.type
_entity_poly.pdbx_seq_one_letter_code
_entity_poly.pdbx_strand_id
1 'polypeptide(L)'
;MMMTSWTLSLXLRKCPNRAVQVADDDDELDAVLDSEIEVVSLDVDHKKPVKRHAYDIEWDGPELKVVDGLTFYSAAIVNGDMRVFSGGHVTIEPDDPSIPMYIAEVVALWEDGKSGEQFLHARWFCRGTDTVLGETSDDPRELVLIEDCEDLLLSAVVKVVNVKYKQPDPIKWKAEGGSDDPSLFQTEDDHSDTTFWYRYLYHGRTGRFEDPPECPDVVNNNKGCYCCDRLDRIRQRDCAKLGNKLDSGGFDSVAWHEMDIKVGDAVFLEPGAYVMRGPDGLVXXXXXXDIKVGDAVFLEPGAYVMRGPDGLVVKKEKIDPEEEEGFGDDYDEEYYPEKYRKTDNIKGSNNDTPDPFCIGYVVGVIYNGIIHNNLNAREVCLKVKRIYRPADTHLGRDAGFRSDWNLVYWSDEIHNMELSKVVDKCVLVCSTAIDEPIEEFVRSGPNRMYFNKAYNPAEREFEPPPVEAERIGSSSKGKGGKSLKSAKTIQPLYPSYPKIEPLKTLDIFAGCGGLSEGLHQSGVAKTYWAIESEPTAAQAFRLNNPDAAVFTDDCNTILKMAIDGHXXXXXXXXXXXXXXXXXXXXXXXXXXXXXXXXXXXXXQNGQLLPPKNGVELLCGGPPCQGFSGMNRFNSRQYSSFRNSLIVSYLSYCDYYRPRFFILENVRNFVSFKRNMVLKLTMRCLVRMGYQCTFGVLQAGNYGVSQTRRRAFILAAAPGEKLPLYPEPTHVFSRRGCQLSVAVGRDKFYSNCRWLLSAPYRTVTVRDAMSDLPEIPNGAKQEEISYGGDPQSHFQRWMRGTDSESSGVLRDHICKDMAPLVEARIAFIPSKPGSDWRDLPNTEVRLKDGVSTVKLRYTHEDKNGRSSSGAMRGVCSCAESRQCDPLDKQHNTLIPWCLPHTGNRHNNWAGLYGRLEWDGFFSTTITNPEPMGKQGRVLHPEQHRVVSVRECARSQGFPDSYRFFGNITDKHRQVGNAVPPPLARAIGLEIRKXXXXXXXXXXXXXXXXXTNIDK
;
A
#
# COMPACT_ATOMS: atom_id res chain seq x y z
N MET A 1 17.75 -6.77 -24.27
CA MET A 1 18.36 -6.04 -25.37
C MET A 1 17.48 -5.98 -26.62
N MET A 2 16.35 -6.63 -26.62
CA MET A 2 15.48 -6.73 -27.79
C MET A 2 14.13 -6.00 -27.69
N MET A 3 13.80 -5.37 -26.58
CA MET A 3 12.81 -4.28 -26.61
C MET A 3 13.42 -3.05 -27.26
N THR A 4 14.16 -3.27 -28.34
CA THR A 4 15.27 -2.42 -28.57
C THR A 4 15.04 -1.25 -29.46
N SER A 5 14.14 -1.17 -30.25
CA SER A 5 14.13 0.04 -31.09
C SER A 5 12.74 0.57 -31.35
N TRP A 6 11.74 -0.25 -31.24
CA TRP A 6 10.42 0.15 -31.74
C TRP A 6 9.49 0.77 -30.69
N THR A 7 9.53 0.25 -29.46
CA THR A 7 8.64 0.79 -28.41
C THR A 7 9.07 2.16 -27.88
N LEU A 8 10.34 2.50 -28.05
CA LEU A 8 10.90 3.75 -27.53
C LEU A 8 11.24 4.80 -28.59
N SER A 9 11.22 4.49 -29.89
CA SER A 9 11.63 5.43 -30.94
C SER A 9 10.54 6.43 -31.35
N LEU A 10 9.34 6.17 -30.98
CA LEU A 10 8.19 7.01 -31.39
C LEU A 10 7.81 8.15 -30.45
N UNK A 11 8.42 8.26 -29.58
CA UNK A 11 7.98 9.20 -28.62
C UNK A 11 8.86 10.36 -28.46
N LEU A 12 9.38 10.76 -29.35
CA LEU A 12 10.20 11.92 -28.99
C LEU A 12 10.22 13.00 -30.07
N ARG A 13 9.27 13.87 -29.98
CA ARG A 13 9.46 15.21 -30.51
C ARG A 13 9.53 16.21 -29.33
N LYS A 14 10.42 17.17 -29.47
CA LYS A 14 10.95 18.08 -28.46
C LYS A 14 9.91 19.04 -27.83
N CYS A 15 9.96 19.20 -26.52
CA CYS A 15 9.37 20.36 -25.83
C CYS A 15 10.45 21.28 -25.25
N PRO A 16 10.24 22.60 -25.22
CA PRO A 16 11.28 23.55 -24.78
C PRO A 16 11.31 23.76 -23.26
N ASN A 17 12.49 24.12 -22.82
CA ASN A 17 12.95 24.23 -21.44
C ASN A 17 12.37 25.38 -20.61
N ARG A 18 11.96 25.08 -19.40
CA ARG A 18 12.06 26.03 -18.27
C ARG A 18 12.48 25.25 -17.03
N ALA A 19 13.58 25.69 -16.47
CA ALA A 19 14.18 25.01 -15.29
C ALA A 19 13.63 25.60 -14.00
N VAL A 20 13.19 24.72 -13.11
CA VAL A 20 12.98 25.02 -11.69
C VAL A 20 13.76 23.98 -10.89
N GLN A 21 14.58 24.47 -9.99
CA GLN A 21 15.38 23.63 -9.10
C GLN A 21 14.49 22.98 -8.03
N VAL A 22 14.61 21.69 -7.88
CA VAL A 22 14.03 20.95 -6.77
C VAL A 22 15.18 20.23 -6.04
N ALA A 23 15.26 20.44 -4.76
CA ALA A 23 16.25 19.79 -3.91
C ALA A 23 15.83 18.36 -3.57
N ASP A 24 16.82 17.47 -3.58
CA ASP A 24 16.66 16.04 -3.25
C ASP A 24 16.75 15.85 -1.72
N ASP A 25 15.74 16.26 -0.98
CA ASP A 25 15.69 15.96 0.46
C ASP A 25 14.30 15.47 0.86
N ASP A 26 14.24 14.22 1.30
CA ASP A 26 13.03 13.60 1.87
C ASP A 26 12.53 14.29 3.15
N ASP A 27 13.37 15.11 3.76
CA ASP A 27 13.08 15.79 5.04
C ASP A 27 12.56 17.24 4.87
N GLU A 28 12.64 17.86 3.69
CA GLU A 28 12.18 19.25 3.48
C GLU A 28 10.68 19.38 3.18
N LEU A 29 9.98 18.28 2.99
CA LEU A 29 8.53 18.30 2.75
C LEU A 29 7.70 18.41 4.04
N ASP A 30 8.33 18.32 5.21
CA ASP A 30 7.62 18.38 6.50
C ASP A 30 7.18 19.80 6.89
N ALA A 31 7.62 20.84 6.17
CA ALA A 31 7.42 22.23 6.60
C ALA A 31 6.23 22.96 5.96
N VAL A 32 5.52 22.34 5.00
CA VAL A 32 4.55 23.09 4.17
C VAL A 32 3.12 22.53 4.21
N LEU A 33 2.81 21.55 5.09
CA LEU A 33 1.47 20.96 5.05
C LEU A 33 0.78 20.94 6.42
N ASP A 34 0.47 22.13 6.94
CA ASP A 34 -0.59 22.35 7.91
C ASP A 34 -1.87 22.79 7.19
N SER A 35 -2.23 22.13 6.10
CA SER A 35 -3.49 22.39 5.43
C SER A 35 -4.36 21.12 5.39
N GLU A 36 -5.40 21.19 6.14
CA GLU A 36 -6.67 20.46 6.10
C GLU A 36 -6.72 19.13 5.34
N ILE A 37 -6.97 18.05 6.08
CA ILE A 37 -7.48 16.80 5.51
C ILE A 37 -8.89 17.10 4.99
N GLU A 38 -9.00 17.50 3.75
CA GLU A 38 -10.30 17.55 3.08
C GLU A 38 -10.80 16.12 2.92
N VAL A 39 -11.83 15.80 3.68
CA VAL A 39 -12.71 14.70 3.34
C VAL A 39 -13.40 15.13 2.03
N VAL A 40 -12.83 14.70 0.92
CA VAL A 40 -13.41 15.02 -0.39
C VAL A 40 -14.72 14.25 -0.49
N SER A 41 -15.83 14.96 -0.31
CA SER A 41 -17.12 14.45 -0.69
C SER A 41 -17.10 14.15 -2.21
N LEU A 42 -17.71 13.04 -2.58
CA LEU A 42 -17.77 12.55 -3.97
C LEU A 42 -18.66 13.39 -4.89
N ASP A 43 -19.06 14.58 -4.47
CA ASP A 43 -19.95 15.45 -5.24
C ASP A 43 -19.17 16.56 -5.95
N VAL A 44 -18.59 16.22 -7.09
CA VAL A 44 -18.25 17.27 -8.04
C VAL A 44 -19.02 16.98 -9.32
N ASP A 45 -20.15 17.62 -9.44
CA ASP A 45 -20.96 17.63 -10.64
C ASP A 45 -20.24 18.50 -11.69
N HIS A 46 -19.11 18.01 -12.22
CA HIS A 46 -18.37 18.69 -13.25
C HIS A 46 -19.02 18.37 -14.61
N LYS A 47 -20.14 19.05 -14.88
CA LYS A 47 -20.67 19.05 -16.24
C LYS A 47 -19.60 19.66 -17.15
N LYS A 48 -19.14 18.89 -18.11
CA LYS A 48 -18.18 19.35 -19.10
C LYS A 48 -18.81 20.47 -19.92
N PRO A 49 -18.20 21.65 -19.99
CA PRO A 49 -18.75 22.71 -20.84
C PRO A 49 -18.62 22.28 -22.30
N VAL A 50 -19.75 22.30 -23.01
CA VAL A 50 -19.82 21.90 -24.41
C VAL A 50 -20.56 22.95 -25.22
N LYS A 51 -20.06 23.22 -26.41
CA LYS A 51 -20.64 24.14 -27.36
C LYS A 51 -21.86 23.51 -28.06
N ARG A 52 -22.86 24.31 -28.35
CA ARG A 52 -24.09 23.89 -29.04
C ARG A 52 -24.14 24.53 -30.41
N HIS A 53 -24.71 23.80 -31.36
CA HIS A 53 -24.86 24.23 -32.74
C HIS A 53 -26.35 24.36 -33.08
N ALA A 54 -26.65 25.23 -34.02
CA ALA A 54 -28.01 25.37 -34.54
C ALA A 54 -28.20 24.36 -35.69
N TYR A 55 -28.73 23.18 -35.34
CA TYR A 55 -28.88 22.08 -36.30
C TYR A 55 -30.34 21.78 -36.56
N ASP A 56 -30.64 21.34 -37.78
CA ASP A 56 -31.89 20.70 -38.15
C ASP A 56 -31.78 19.21 -37.76
N ILE A 57 -32.67 18.74 -36.90
CA ILE A 57 -32.62 17.37 -36.37
C ILE A 57 -33.97 16.68 -36.64
N GLU A 58 -33.92 15.53 -37.30
CA GLU A 58 -35.10 14.69 -37.59
C GLU A 58 -34.86 13.28 -36.98
N TRP A 59 -35.91 12.73 -36.39
CA TRP A 59 -35.85 11.35 -35.88
C TRP A 59 -35.83 10.34 -37.03
N ASP A 60 -34.96 9.32 -36.91
CA ASP A 60 -34.84 8.24 -37.92
C ASP A 60 -35.39 6.96 -37.33
N GLY A 61 -36.61 6.65 -37.70
CA GLY A 61 -37.30 5.43 -37.27
C GLY A 61 -38.46 5.67 -36.31
N PRO A 62 -39.16 4.61 -35.92
CA PRO A 62 -40.31 4.73 -35.02
C PRO A 62 -39.89 4.96 -33.55
N GLU A 63 -40.85 5.46 -32.79
CA GLU A 63 -40.74 5.54 -31.35
C GLU A 63 -40.49 4.16 -30.73
N LEU A 64 -39.44 4.02 -29.88
CA LEU A 64 -39.11 2.79 -29.20
C LEU A 64 -39.94 2.58 -27.95
N LYS A 65 -40.08 3.63 -27.14
CA LYS A 65 -40.82 3.62 -25.88
C LYS A 65 -41.07 5.06 -25.44
N VAL A 66 -42.08 5.23 -24.59
CA VAL A 66 -42.38 6.49 -23.90
C VAL A 66 -42.34 6.19 -22.38
N VAL A 67 -41.51 6.91 -21.66
CA VAL A 67 -41.35 6.73 -20.19
C VAL A 67 -41.19 8.09 -19.54
N ASP A 68 -42.03 8.40 -18.60
CA ASP A 68 -41.98 9.65 -17.79
C ASP A 68 -42.03 10.93 -18.64
N GLY A 69 -42.71 10.89 -19.79
CA GLY A 69 -42.83 12.02 -20.69
C GLY A 69 -41.66 12.19 -21.67
N LEU A 70 -40.74 11.23 -21.67
CA LEU A 70 -39.60 11.16 -22.61
C LEU A 70 -39.89 10.12 -23.69
N THR A 71 -39.75 10.49 -24.93
CA THR A 71 -39.96 9.59 -26.11
C THR A 71 -38.59 9.19 -26.68
N PHE A 72 -38.29 7.89 -26.64
CA PHE A 72 -36.99 7.36 -27.04
C PHE A 72 -36.98 6.88 -28.50
N TYR A 73 -35.86 7.10 -29.18
CA TYR A 73 -35.63 6.78 -30.59
C TYR A 73 -34.31 6.00 -30.75
N SER A 74 -34.18 5.21 -31.84
CA SER A 74 -32.94 4.47 -32.13
C SER A 74 -31.91 5.33 -32.85
N ALA A 75 -32.33 6.33 -33.62
CA ALA A 75 -31.42 7.19 -34.40
C ALA A 75 -32.05 8.55 -34.70
N ALA A 76 -31.19 9.49 -35.05
CA ALA A 76 -31.56 10.81 -35.55
C ALA A 76 -30.67 11.18 -36.74
N ILE A 77 -31.23 11.93 -37.68
CA ILE A 77 -30.50 12.59 -38.79
C ILE A 77 -30.27 14.03 -38.38
N VAL A 78 -29.03 14.44 -38.35
CA VAL A 78 -28.59 15.79 -37.98
C VAL A 78 -28.06 16.47 -39.24
N ASN A 79 -28.57 17.68 -39.57
CA ASN A 79 -28.23 18.43 -40.76
C ASN A 79 -28.46 17.67 -42.08
N GLY A 80 -29.37 16.71 -42.11
CA GLY A 80 -29.76 15.97 -43.28
C GLY A 80 -28.81 14.88 -43.76
N ASP A 81 -27.61 14.77 -43.21
CA ASP A 81 -26.62 13.78 -43.66
C ASP A 81 -25.92 12.99 -42.53
N MET A 82 -25.92 13.50 -41.32
CA MET A 82 -25.20 12.87 -40.20
C MET A 82 -26.16 12.01 -39.38
N ARG A 83 -26.00 10.72 -39.47
CA ARG A 83 -26.83 9.74 -38.74
C ARG A 83 -26.21 9.40 -37.38
N VAL A 84 -26.80 9.88 -36.29
CA VAL A 84 -26.45 9.58 -34.90
C VAL A 84 -27.36 8.46 -34.38
N PHE A 85 -26.81 7.40 -33.85
CA PHE A 85 -27.60 6.22 -33.46
C PHE A 85 -27.11 5.62 -32.12
N SER A 86 -28.00 4.99 -31.43
CA SER A 86 -27.71 4.26 -30.16
C SER A 86 -26.68 3.16 -30.41
N GLY A 87 -25.59 3.16 -29.67
CA GLY A 87 -24.44 2.28 -29.87
C GLY A 87 -23.37 2.84 -30.78
N GLY A 88 -23.63 4.01 -31.43
CA GLY A 88 -22.64 4.73 -32.21
C GLY A 88 -21.75 5.63 -31.37
N HIS A 89 -20.82 6.31 -32.02
CA HIS A 89 -19.87 7.20 -31.36
C HIS A 89 -19.84 8.55 -32.05
N VAL A 90 -19.67 9.61 -31.26
CA VAL A 90 -19.68 10.99 -31.72
C VAL A 90 -18.54 11.81 -31.12
N THR A 91 -18.18 12.88 -31.83
CA THR A 91 -17.35 13.95 -31.27
C THR A 91 -18.24 15.10 -30.79
N ILE A 92 -17.82 15.70 -29.69
CA ILE A 92 -18.50 16.82 -29.04
C ILE A 92 -17.48 17.96 -28.93
N GLU A 93 -17.87 19.16 -29.38
CA GLU A 93 -16.96 20.32 -29.32
C GLU A 93 -16.93 20.91 -27.91
N PRO A 94 -15.73 21.03 -27.27
CA PRO A 94 -15.64 21.77 -26.02
C PRO A 94 -15.80 23.27 -26.22
N ASP A 95 -16.22 23.98 -25.17
CA ASP A 95 -16.34 25.46 -25.20
C ASP A 95 -14.99 26.14 -25.45
N ASP A 96 -13.91 25.54 -24.92
CA ASP A 96 -12.54 26.05 -25.11
C ASP A 96 -11.91 25.40 -26.35
N PRO A 97 -11.64 26.14 -27.40
CA PRO A 97 -11.08 25.58 -28.63
C PRO A 97 -9.65 25.08 -28.52
N SER A 98 -8.96 25.31 -27.38
CA SER A 98 -7.63 24.74 -27.11
C SER A 98 -7.70 23.27 -26.69
N ILE A 99 -8.89 22.81 -26.34
CA ILE A 99 -9.13 21.42 -25.89
C ILE A 99 -9.51 20.59 -27.12
N PRO A 100 -8.91 19.40 -27.31
CA PRO A 100 -9.32 18.51 -28.39
C PRO A 100 -10.78 18.07 -28.24
N MET A 101 -11.46 17.74 -29.35
CA MET A 101 -12.82 17.23 -29.35
C MET A 101 -12.99 16.10 -28.33
N TYR A 102 -14.03 16.19 -27.52
CA TYR A 102 -14.46 15.09 -26.66
C TYR A 102 -15.03 13.96 -27.52
N ILE A 103 -14.88 12.73 -27.05
CA ILE A 103 -15.41 11.55 -27.75
C ILE A 103 -16.31 10.78 -26.77
N ALA A 104 -17.49 10.37 -27.26
CA ALA A 104 -18.48 9.69 -26.46
C ALA A 104 -19.19 8.59 -27.26
N GLU A 105 -19.60 7.55 -26.54
CA GLU A 105 -20.57 6.58 -27.05
C GLU A 105 -21.97 7.13 -26.81
N VAL A 106 -22.83 7.01 -27.82
CA VAL A 106 -24.24 7.36 -27.73
C VAL A 106 -24.99 6.15 -27.15
N VAL A 107 -25.42 6.24 -25.91
CA VAL A 107 -26.14 5.15 -25.26
C VAL A 107 -27.63 5.15 -25.58
N ALA A 108 -28.25 6.34 -25.54
CA ALA A 108 -29.70 6.53 -25.80
C ALA A 108 -29.97 7.89 -26.41
N LEU A 109 -31.10 8.00 -27.11
CA LEU A 109 -31.59 9.22 -27.76
C LEU A 109 -33.07 9.40 -27.41
N TRP A 110 -33.46 10.65 -27.06
CA TRP A 110 -34.87 10.90 -26.74
C TRP A 110 -35.26 12.37 -26.95
N GLU A 111 -36.56 12.60 -26.99
CA GLU A 111 -37.18 13.93 -26.99
C GLU A 111 -37.93 14.11 -25.66
N ASP A 112 -37.75 15.24 -25.02
CA ASP A 112 -38.54 15.62 -23.84
C ASP A 112 -39.86 16.22 -24.32
N GLY A 113 -40.97 15.52 -24.02
CA GLY A 113 -42.30 15.93 -24.41
C GLY A 113 -42.77 17.27 -23.83
N LYS A 114 -42.08 17.78 -22.78
CA LYS A 114 -42.41 19.07 -22.17
C LYS A 114 -41.71 20.25 -22.86
N SER A 115 -40.41 20.10 -23.10
CA SER A 115 -39.58 21.17 -23.67
C SER A 115 -39.50 21.06 -25.21
N GLY A 116 -39.72 19.88 -25.77
CA GLY A 116 -39.50 19.58 -27.20
C GLY A 116 -38.01 19.51 -27.57
N GLU A 117 -37.13 19.52 -26.60
CA GLU A 117 -35.68 19.42 -26.81
C GLU A 117 -35.26 17.98 -27.03
N GLN A 118 -34.25 17.81 -27.87
CA GLN A 118 -33.73 16.51 -28.30
C GLN A 118 -32.40 16.22 -27.61
N PHE A 119 -32.28 15.06 -26.97
CA PHE A 119 -31.17 14.70 -26.11
C PHE A 119 -30.50 13.43 -26.58
N LEU A 120 -29.21 13.29 -26.17
CA LEU A 120 -28.50 12.03 -26.19
C LEU A 120 -27.90 11.77 -24.80
N HIS A 121 -27.73 10.52 -24.46
CA HIS A 121 -26.95 10.10 -23.29
C HIS A 121 -25.56 9.68 -23.74
N ALA A 122 -24.55 10.41 -23.30
CA ALA A 122 -23.15 10.23 -23.69
C ALA A 122 -22.39 9.48 -22.60
N ARG A 123 -21.65 8.43 -22.96
CA ARG A 123 -20.66 7.78 -22.10
C ARG A 123 -19.29 8.17 -22.62
N TRP A 124 -18.49 8.76 -21.73
CA TRP A 124 -17.28 9.46 -22.11
C TRP A 124 -16.07 8.54 -22.26
N PHE A 125 -15.22 8.88 -23.25
CA PHE A 125 -13.84 8.43 -23.36
C PHE A 125 -12.92 9.61 -23.02
N CYS A 126 -11.69 9.31 -22.54
CA CYS A 126 -10.64 10.32 -22.47
C CYS A 126 -9.44 9.89 -23.32
N ARG A 127 -8.59 10.84 -23.60
CA ARG A 127 -7.35 10.61 -24.35
C ARG A 127 -6.31 9.98 -23.42
N GLY A 128 -5.36 9.22 -23.99
CA GLY A 128 -4.23 8.72 -23.23
C GLY A 128 -3.46 9.82 -22.52
N THR A 129 -3.35 10.98 -23.14
CA THR A 129 -2.69 12.18 -22.58
C THR A 129 -3.40 12.74 -21.33
N ASP A 130 -4.68 12.42 -21.12
CA ASP A 130 -5.46 12.86 -19.96
C ASP A 130 -5.39 11.89 -18.80
N THR A 131 -4.64 10.79 -18.97
CA THR A 131 -4.37 9.79 -17.94
C THR A 131 -3.03 10.06 -17.26
N VAL A 132 -2.67 9.22 -16.30
CA VAL A 132 -1.35 9.26 -15.64
C VAL A 132 -0.20 9.14 -16.64
N LEU A 133 -0.45 8.58 -17.83
CA LEU A 133 0.58 8.44 -18.88
C LEU A 133 1.03 9.78 -19.45
N GLY A 134 0.14 10.78 -19.44
CA GLY A 134 0.45 12.13 -19.93
C GLY A 134 1.12 12.13 -21.29
N GLU A 135 2.22 12.86 -21.41
CA GLU A 135 3.00 13.04 -22.65
C GLU A 135 3.64 11.74 -23.19
N THR A 136 3.59 10.63 -22.47
CA THR A 136 4.07 9.34 -23.00
C THR A 136 3.03 8.63 -23.88
N SER A 137 1.79 9.11 -23.89
CA SER A 137 0.73 8.64 -24.78
C SER A 137 0.79 9.46 -26.09
N ASP A 138 1.25 8.84 -27.14
CA ASP A 138 1.62 9.51 -28.41
C ASP A 138 0.64 9.27 -29.58
N ASP A 139 -0.27 8.29 -29.48
CA ASP A 139 -1.27 8.05 -30.51
C ASP A 139 -2.56 8.85 -30.17
N PRO A 140 -2.92 9.87 -30.96
CA PRO A 140 -4.13 10.66 -30.68
C PRO A 140 -5.43 9.86 -30.89
N ARG A 141 -5.36 8.68 -31.51
CA ARG A 141 -6.53 7.81 -31.72
C ARG A 141 -6.73 6.83 -30.56
N GLU A 142 -5.73 6.72 -29.64
CA GLU A 142 -5.83 5.87 -28.46
C GLU A 142 -6.70 6.54 -27.42
N LEU A 143 -7.76 5.85 -27.03
CA LEU A 143 -8.71 6.31 -26.02
C LEU A 143 -8.70 5.34 -24.83
N VAL A 144 -9.21 5.80 -23.71
CA VAL A 144 -9.58 4.95 -22.59
C VAL A 144 -11.03 5.23 -22.19
N LEU A 145 -11.77 4.20 -21.88
CA LEU A 145 -13.13 4.33 -21.36
C LEU A 145 -13.04 4.84 -19.90
N ILE A 146 -13.93 5.78 -19.53
CA ILE A 146 -14.03 6.26 -18.17
C ILE A 146 -15.43 6.02 -17.63
N GLU A 147 -15.56 5.97 -16.30
CA GLU A 147 -16.86 5.79 -15.64
C GLU A 147 -17.56 7.12 -15.44
N ASP A 148 -17.91 7.74 -16.54
CA ASP A 148 -18.54 9.06 -16.55
C ASP A 148 -19.53 9.11 -17.71
N CYS A 149 -20.74 9.62 -17.45
CA CYS A 149 -21.78 9.74 -18.45
C CYS A 149 -22.65 10.97 -18.15
N GLU A 150 -23.29 11.48 -19.21
CA GLU A 150 -23.98 12.77 -19.12
C GLU A 150 -25.09 12.86 -20.17
N ASP A 151 -26.17 13.60 -19.85
CA ASP A 151 -27.23 13.96 -20.82
C ASP A 151 -26.80 15.23 -21.50
N LEU A 152 -26.77 15.20 -22.83
CA LEU A 152 -26.42 16.33 -23.67
C LEU A 152 -27.55 16.62 -24.68
N LEU A 153 -27.68 17.87 -25.08
CA LEU A 153 -28.50 18.20 -26.21
C LEU A 153 -27.87 17.59 -27.48
N LEU A 154 -28.68 17.07 -28.35
CA LEU A 154 -28.23 16.46 -29.61
C LEU A 154 -27.51 17.48 -30.51
N SER A 155 -27.81 18.76 -30.35
CA SER A 155 -27.14 19.89 -31.02
C SER A 155 -25.65 20.07 -30.58
N ALA A 156 -25.16 19.35 -29.59
CA ALA A 156 -23.74 19.38 -29.21
C ALA A 156 -22.86 18.48 -30.09
N VAL A 157 -23.45 17.57 -30.86
CA VAL A 157 -22.72 16.63 -31.73
C VAL A 157 -22.12 17.36 -32.92
N VAL A 158 -20.84 17.07 -33.22
CA VAL A 158 -20.13 17.66 -34.36
C VAL A 158 -19.98 16.65 -35.50
N LYS A 159 -19.61 15.40 -35.16
CA LYS A 159 -19.25 14.40 -36.17
C LYS A 159 -19.51 13.01 -35.62
N VAL A 160 -19.90 12.08 -36.48
CA VAL A 160 -19.96 10.65 -36.14
C VAL A 160 -18.58 10.04 -36.39
N VAL A 161 -18.11 9.23 -35.43
CA VAL A 161 -16.81 8.56 -35.52
C VAL A 161 -16.98 7.08 -35.21
N ASN A 162 -15.92 6.30 -35.49
CA ASN A 162 -15.87 4.88 -35.19
C ASN A 162 -14.86 4.65 -34.05
N VAL A 163 -15.29 3.97 -33.00
CA VAL A 163 -14.41 3.58 -31.89
C VAL A 163 -14.45 2.06 -31.76
N LYS A 164 -13.28 1.42 -31.93
CA LYS A 164 -13.14 -0.02 -31.88
C LYS A 164 -12.59 -0.45 -30.53
N TYR A 165 -13.24 -1.44 -29.89
CA TYR A 165 -12.69 -2.10 -28.70
C TYR A 165 -11.68 -3.14 -29.14
N LYS A 166 -10.42 -3.00 -28.71
CA LYS A 166 -9.36 -3.99 -28.94
C LYS A 166 -9.38 -5.03 -27.81
N GLN A 167 -10.27 -6.00 -27.93
CA GLN A 167 -10.40 -7.09 -26.95
C GLN A 167 -9.22 -8.04 -27.08
N PRO A 168 -8.42 -8.24 -26.01
CA PRO A 168 -7.33 -9.21 -26.07
C PRO A 168 -7.86 -10.64 -26.05
N ASP A 169 -7.19 -11.52 -26.79
CA ASP A 169 -7.32 -12.97 -26.64
C ASP A 169 -6.23 -13.41 -25.67
N PRO A 170 -6.55 -13.85 -24.45
CA PRO A 170 -5.50 -14.17 -23.46
C PRO A 170 -4.50 -15.24 -23.91
N ILE A 171 -4.97 -16.24 -24.69
CA ILE A 171 -4.11 -17.33 -25.17
C ILE A 171 -3.09 -16.80 -26.20
N LYS A 172 -3.59 -16.07 -27.20
CA LYS A 172 -2.78 -15.43 -28.24
C LYS A 172 -1.80 -14.42 -27.62
N TRP A 173 -2.30 -13.57 -26.75
CA TRP A 173 -1.52 -12.55 -26.03
C TRP A 173 -0.33 -13.16 -25.26
N LYS A 174 -0.58 -14.27 -24.57
CA LYS A 174 0.49 -14.98 -23.82
C LYS A 174 1.53 -15.58 -24.77
N ALA A 175 1.10 -16.13 -25.88
CA ALA A 175 2.00 -16.74 -26.88
C ALA A 175 2.88 -15.70 -27.58
N GLU A 176 2.43 -14.46 -27.71
CA GLU A 176 3.14 -13.37 -28.36
C GLU A 176 4.33 -12.84 -27.55
N GLY A 177 4.45 -13.22 -26.28
CA GLY A 177 5.51 -12.72 -25.40
C GLY A 177 6.90 -12.87 -25.99
N GLY A 178 7.68 -11.79 -25.98
CA GLY A 178 9.02 -11.73 -26.52
C GLY A 178 9.11 -11.81 -28.04
N SER A 179 8.01 -11.61 -28.76
CA SER A 179 7.99 -11.62 -30.23
C SER A 179 8.59 -10.33 -30.80
N ASP A 180 9.45 -10.47 -31.78
CA ASP A 180 9.98 -9.34 -32.54
C ASP A 180 9.15 -9.03 -33.81
N ASP A 181 8.00 -9.69 -34.00
CA ASP A 181 7.16 -9.50 -35.17
C ASP A 181 6.49 -8.13 -35.15
N PRO A 182 6.88 -7.20 -35.99
CA PRO A 182 6.28 -5.85 -36.02
C PRO A 182 4.78 -5.87 -36.34
N SER A 183 4.31 -6.88 -37.07
CA SER A 183 2.87 -6.96 -37.45
C SER A 183 1.95 -7.11 -36.23
N LEU A 184 2.46 -7.65 -35.11
CA LEU A 184 1.68 -7.78 -33.87
C LEU A 184 1.39 -6.42 -33.22
N PHE A 185 2.18 -5.40 -33.57
CA PHE A 185 2.07 -4.05 -33.01
C PHE A 185 1.51 -3.06 -34.02
N GLN A 186 1.33 -3.49 -35.29
CA GLN A 186 0.69 -2.66 -36.30
C GLN A 186 -0.82 -2.74 -36.16
N THR A 187 -1.42 -1.63 -35.87
CA THR A 187 -2.85 -1.42 -36.15
C THR A 187 -3.01 -1.45 -37.67
N GLU A 188 -4.04 -2.13 -38.16
CA GLU A 188 -4.44 -1.99 -39.56
C GLU A 188 -4.41 -0.50 -39.92
N ASP A 189 -3.75 -0.17 -41.01
CA ASP A 189 -3.52 1.20 -41.45
C ASP A 189 -4.83 1.86 -41.92
N ASP A 190 -5.77 2.02 -41.00
CA ASP A 190 -6.91 2.88 -41.25
C ASP A 190 -6.53 4.29 -40.80
N HIS A 191 -5.93 5.04 -41.68
CA HIS A 191 -5.45 6.39 -41.43
C HIS A 191 -6.62 7.43 -41.50
N SER A 192 -7.87 6.98 -41.37
CA SER A 192 -8.98 7.94 -41.36
C SER A 192 -9.00 8.70 -40.02
N ASP A 193 -9.17 10.01 -40.09
CA ASP A 193 -9.32 10.90 -38.93
C ASP A 193 -10.58 10.62 -38.12
N THR A 194 -11.35 9.60 -38.49
CA THR A 194 -12.63 9.26 -37.85
C THR A 194 -12.59 7.92 -37.11
N THR A 195 -11.42 7.24 -37.09
CA THR A 195 -11.31 5.92 -36.45
C THR A 195 -10.43 6.01 -35.21
N PHE A 196 -10.98 5.58 -34.09
CA PHE A 196 -10.36 5.53 -32.76
C PHE A 196 -10.43 4.12 -32.23
N TRP A 197 -9.63 3.85 -31.17
CA TRP A 197 -9.64 2.54 -30.51
C TRP A 197 -9.41 2.67 -29.03
N TYR A 198 -9.91 1.72 -28.23
CA TYR A 198 -9.64 1.63 -26.80
C TYR A 198 -9.41 0.19 -26.40
N ARG A 199 -8.68 0.03 -25.31
CA ARG A 199 -8.37 -1.27 -24.71
C ARG A 199 -8.83 -1.33 -23.23
N TYR A 200 -8.78 -0.21 -22.50
CA TYR A 200 -8.91 -0.16 -21.06
C TYR A 200 -10.06 0.70 -20.59
N LEU A 201 -10.60 0.31 -19.41
CA LEU A 201 -11.30 1.21 -18.50
C LEU A 201 -10.26 1.86 -17.59
N TYR A 202 -10.30 3.18 -17.42
CA TYR A 202 -9.34 3.94 -16.62
C TYR A 202 -10.04 4.60 -15.43
N HIS A 203 -9.45 4.44 -14.22
CA HIS A 203 -9.92 5.07 -12.99
C HIS A 203 -8.99 6.24 -12.63
N GLY A 204 -9.46 7.45 -12.79
CA GLY A 204 -8.64 8.67 -12.70
C GLY A 204 -8.04 8.93 -11.32
N ARG A 205 -8.75 8.61 -10.23
CA ARG A 205 -8.27 8.88 -8.88
C ARG A 205 -7.15 7.94 -8.43
N THR A 206 -7.12 6.73 -8.99
CA THR A 206 -6.17 5.68 -8.58
C THR A 206 -5.15 5.35 -9.66
N GLY A 207 -5.31 5.90 -10.87
CA GLY A 207 -4.40 5.63 -11.99
C GLY A 207 -4.44 4.17 -12.46
N ARG A 208 -5.61 3.51 -12.37
CA ARG A 208 -5.76 2.09 -12.71
C ARG A 208 -6.25 1.94 -14.16
N PHE A 209 -5.59 1.04 -14.88
CA PHE A 209 -6.00 0.58 -16.21
C PHE A 209 -6.47 -0.87 -16.08
N GLU A 210 -7.74 -1.11 -16.30
CA GLU A 210 -8.38 -2.43 -16.13
C GLU A 210 -9.10 -2.87 -17.40
N ASP A 211 -9.36 -4.16 -17.53
CA ASP A 211 -10.26 -4.68 -18.56
C ASP A 211 -11.65 -4.05 -18.34
N PRO A 212 -12.31 -3.55 -19.39
CA PRO A 212 -13.68 -3.07 -19.25
C PRO A 212 -14.58 -4.19 -18.71
N PRO A 213 -15.52 -3.88 -17.80
CA PRO A 213 -16.42 -4.91 -17.28
C PRO A 213 -17.38 -5.40 -18.38
N GLU A 214 -17.78 -6.65 -18.29
CA GLU A 214 -18.85 -7.17 -19.15
C GLU A 214 -20.15 -6.44 -18.81
N CYS A 215 -20.83 -5.94 -19.85
CA CYS A 215 -22.12 -5.31 -19.66
C CYS A 215 -23.12 -6.33 -19.14
N PRO A 216 -23.87 -6.04 -18.07
CA PRO A 216 -24.89 -6.96 -17.60
C PRO A 216 -26.01 -7.13 -18.65
N ASP A 217 -26.58 -8.31 -18.73
CA ASP A 217 -27.68 -8.64 -19.65
C ASP A 217 -28.91 -7.75 -19.41
N VAL A 218 -29.06 -7.26 -18.19
CA VAL A 218 -30.18 -6.40 -17.80
C VAL A 218 -29.64 -5.12 -17.16
N VAL A 219 -29.97 -3.99 -17.77
CA VAL A 219 -29.69 -2.64 -17.25
C VAL A 219 -31.03 -2.06 -16.78
N ASN A 220 -31.09 -1.65 -15.52
CA ASN A 220 -32.37 -1.31 -14.85
C ASN A 220 -32.69 0.19 -14.88
N ASN A 221 -32.33 0.88 -15.97
CA ASN A 221 -32.69 2.28 -16.13
C ASN A 221 -33.28 2.56 -17.52
N ASN A 222 -33.98 3.68 -17.63
CA ASN A 222 -34.71 4.03 -18.85
C ASN A 222 -33.80 4.23 -20.07
N LYS A 223 -32.53 4.57 -19.85
CA LYS A 223 -31.55 4.85 -20.93
C LYS A 223 -30.77 3.62 -21.36
N GLY A 224 -30.84 2.52 -20.58
CA GLY A 224 -30.02 1.33 -20.83
C GLY A 224 -28.54 1.57 -20.57
N CYS A 225 -28.20 2.51 -19.72
CA CYS A 225 -26.82 2.90 -19.42
C CYS A 225 -26.28 2.17 -18.19
N TYR A 226 -25.27 1.34 -18.38
CA TYR A 226 -24.57 0.63 -17.32
C TYR A 226 -23.91 1.63 -16.33
N CYS A 227 -23.35 2.72 -16.83
CA CYS A 227 -22.70 3.74 -16.00
C CYS A 227 -23.72 4.42 -15.06
N CYS A 228 -24.92 4.76 -15.56
CA CYS A 228 -26.01 5.29 -14.74
C CYS A 228 -26.39 4.31 -13.62
N ASP A 229 -26.59 3.03 -13.97
CA ASP A 229 -26.91 1.99 -12.98
C ASP A 229 -25.85 1.91 -11.89
N ARG A 230 -24.59 1.99 -12.27
CA ARG A 230 -23.49 1.96 -11.31
C ARG A 230 -23.48 3.21 -10.42
N LEU A 231 -23.65 4.39 -10.99
CA LEU A 231 -23.70 5.65 -10.23
C LEU A 231 -24.90 5.64 -9.27
N ASP A 232 -26.06 5.15 -9.74
CA ASP A 232 -27.24 5.01 -8.89
C ASP A 232 -27.00 4.02 -7.74
N ARG A 233 -26.31 2.91 -8.01
CA ARG A 233 -25.93 1.95 -6.95
C ARG A 233 -24.99 2.60 -5.92
N ILE A 234 -24.04 3.43 -6.38
CA ILE A 234 -23.13 4.18 -5.48
C ILE A 234 -23.94 5.15 -4.62
N ARG A 235 -24.85 5.93 -5.21
CA ARG A 235 -25.74 6.85 -4.47
C ARG A 235 -26.62 6.10 -3.47
N GLN A 236 -27.21 4.97 -3.89
CA GLN A 236 -28.05 4.14 -3.03
C GLN A 236 -27.23 3.47 -1.91
N ARG A 237 -25.95 3.21 -2.14
CA ARG A 237 -25.05 2.66 -1.12
C ARG A 237 -24.89 3.61 0.08
N ASP A 238 -24.93 4.91 -0.17
CA ASP A 238 -24.78 5.93 0.87
C ASP A 238 -26.07 6.09 1.71
N CYS A 239 -27.18 5.55 1.25
CA CYS A 239 -28.45 5.55 1.96
C CYS A 239 -28.60 4.24 2.75
N ALA A 240 -29.06 4.35 3.99
CA ALA A 240 -29.35 3.19 4.82
C ALA A 240 -30.67 2.53 4.38
N LYS A 241 -30.70 1.20 4.30
CA LYS A 241 -31.89 0.41 3.98
C LYS A 241 -32.17 -0.55 5.14
N LEU A 242 -33.28 -0.33 5.82
CA LEU A 242 -33.71 -1.16 6.96
C LEU A 242 -34.26 -2.48 6.50
N GLY A 243 -33.97 -3.56 7.24
CA GLY A 243 -34.51 -4.88 7.00
C GLY A 243 -35.93 -5.05 7.52
N ASN A 244 -36.27 -6.26 7.98
CA ASN A 244 -37.60 -6.57 8.46
C ASN A 244 -37.83 -5.96 9.85
N LYS A 245 -39.02 -5.41 10.06
CA LYS A 245 -39.40 -4.89 11.36
C LYS A 245 -39.69 -6.07 12.30
N LEU A 246 -39.18 -5.97 13.53
CA LEU A 246 -39.36 -6.97 14.56
C LEU A 246 -40.55 -6.64 15.43
N ASP A 247 -41.15 -7.64 16.05
CA ASP A 247 -42.27 -7.46 17.01
C ASP A 247 -41.85 -6.59 18.20
N SER A 248 -40.58 -6.56 18.54
CA SER A 248 -39.99 -5.72 19.60
C SER A 248 -39.90 -4.24 19.23
N GLY A 249 -40.23 -3.87 17.99
CA GLY A 249 -40.24 -2.48 17.53
C GLY A 249 -38.99 -2.02 16.78
N GLY A 250 -37.93 -2.80 16.77
CA GLY A 250 -36.70 -2.52 16.01
C GLY A 250 -36.70 -3.26 14.67
N PHE A 251 -35.49 -3.38 14.06
CA PHE A 251 -35.28 -4.04 12.77
C PHE A 251 -34.23 -5.17 12.93
N ASP A 252 -34.34 -6.22 12.09
CA ASP A 252 -33.41 -7.34 12.12
C ASP A 252 -32.06 -7.00 11.48
N SER A 253 -32.03 -6.01 10.59
CA SER A 253 -30.82 -5.67 9.82
C SER A 253 -30.90 -4.26 9.27
N VAL A 254 -29.73 -3.77 8.80
CA VAL A 254 -29.60 -2.54 8.00
C VAL A 254 -28.49 -2.74 6.97
N ALA A 255 -28.77 -2.37 5.72
CA ALA A 255 -27.78 -2.35 4.66
C ALA A 255 -27.27 -0.92 4.45
N TRP A 256 -25.93 -0.76 4.39
CA TRP A 256 -25.27 0.52 4.20
C TRP A 256 -23.84 0.30 3.72
N HIS A 257 -23.38 1.06 2.72
CA HIS A 257 -22.03 0.97 2.16
C HIS A 257 -21.61 -0.47 1.79
N GLU A 258 -22.52 -1.20 1.14
CA GLU A 258 -22.34 -2.61 0.74
C GLU A 258 -22.22 -3.59 1.92
N MET A 259 -22.40 -3.11 3.15
CA MET A 259 -22.47 -3.94 4.34
C MET A 259 -23.92 -4.28 4.65
N ASP A 260 -24.23 -5.56 4.82
CA ASP A 260 -25.52 -6.01 5.36
C ASP A 260 -25.28 -6.35 6.84
N ILE A 261 -25.60 -5.40 7.72
CA ILE A 261 -25.37 -5.50 9.17
C ILE A 261 -26.63 -6.06 9.83
N LYS A 262 -26.50 -7.19 10.48
CA LYS A 262 -27.60 -7.91 11.15
C LYS A 262 -27.39 -7.91 12.66
N VAL A 263 -28.48 -8.05 13.40
CA VAL A 263 -28.40 -8.36 14.82
C VAL A 263 -27.60 -9.65 14.99
N GLY A 264 -26.54 -9.62 15.80
CA GLY A 264 -25.60 -10.71 15.97
C GLY A 264 -24.28 -10.54 15.22
N ASP A 265 -24.15 -9.51 14.38
CA ASP A 265 -22.88 -9.19 13.73
C ASP A 265 -21.95 -8.40 14.64
N ALA A 266 -20.64 -8.54 14.46
CA ALA A 266 -19.65 -7.65 15.03
C ALA A 266 -19.21 -6.62 14.00
N VAL A 267 -18.96 -5.39 14.45
CA VAL A 267 -18.59 -4.26 13.59
C VAL A 267 -17.37 -3.51 14.17
N PHE A 268 -16.54 -3.00 13.29
CA PHE A 268 -15.54 -1.98 13.62
C PHE A 268 -16.22 -0.61 13.64
N LEU A 269 -15.90 0.15 14.66
CA LEU A 269 -16.40 1.53 14.86
C LEU A 269 -15.21 2.49 14.84
N GLU A 270 -15.50 3.75 14.51
CA GLU A 270 -14.49 4.81 14.54
C GLU A 270 -13.76 4.85 15.89
N PRO A 271 -12.47 5.18 15.93
CA PRO A 271 -11.76 5.39 17.19
C PRO A 271 -12.49 6.44 18.04
N GLY A 272 -12.59 6.16 19.33
CA GLY A 272 -13.31 7.05 20.25
C GLY A 272 -14.82 6.95 20.21
N ALA A 273 -15.41 5.98 19.51
CA ALA A 273 -16.86 5.80 19.39
C ALA A 273 -17.55 5.63 20.75
N TYR A 274 -16.87 5.06 21.73
CA TYR A 274 -17.43 4.83 23.08
C TYR A 274 -17.20 6.00 24.03
N VAL A 275 -16.57 7.08 23.60
CA VAL A 275 -16.33 8.26 24.44
C VAL A 275 -17.62 9.07 24.52
N MET A 276 -18.20 9.14 25.71
CA MET A 276 -19.44 9.86 25.94
C MET A 276 -19.18 11.37 26.14
N ARG A 277 -19.96 12.19 25.44
CA ARG A 277 -19.91 13.67 25.58
C ARG A 277 -21.07 14.11 26.46
N GLY A 278 -20.76 14.93 27.45
CA GLY A 278 -21.78 15.59 28.23
C GLY A 278 -22.55 16.65 27.44
N PRO A 279 -23.67 17.17 27.99
CA PRO A 279 -24.45 18.21 27.33
C PRO A 279 -23.67 19.51 27.04
N ASP A 280 -22.56 19.68 27.74
CA ASP A 280 -21.62 20.80 27.60
C ASP A 280 -20.52 20.55 26.57
N GLY A 281 -20.57 19.39 25.90
CA GLY A 281 -19.57 19.00 24.91
C GLY A 281 -18.30 18.40 25.51
N LEU A 282 -18.19 18.29 26.85
CA LEU A 282 -17.03 17.70 27.52
C LEU A 282 -17.10 16.18 27.47
N VAL A 283 -15.92 15.61 27.37
CA VAL A 283 -15.80 14.15 27.26
C VAL A 283 -15.84 13.49 28.62
N UNK A 284 -16.73 12.70 28.94
CA UNK A 284 -16.89 12.01 30.18
C UNK A 284 -16.26 10.67 30.04
N UNK A 285 -15.45 10.55 30.62
CA UNK A 285 -14.81 9.28 30.68
C UNK A 285 -15.74 8.44 31.50
N UNK A 286 -16.26 7.78 31.03
CA UNK A 286 -17.19 6.91 31.72
C UNK A 286 -16.51 5.83 32.47
N UNK A 287 -15.63 5.98 32.68
CA UNK A 287 -14.96 5.06 33.46
C UNK A 287 -15.03 5.32 34.96
N UNK A 288 -15.39 6.21 35.15
CA UNK A 288 -15.51 6.48 36.49
C UNK A 288 -16.98 6.62 36.78
N UNK A 289 -17.33 5.91 37.00
CA UNK A 289 -18.68 5.91 37.53
C UNK A 289 -19.01 6.80 38.65
N ASP A 290 -18.07 7.12 39.41
CA ASP A 290 -18.34 7.95 40.59
C ASP A 290 -17.82 9.40 40.49
N ILE A 291 -17.44 9.86 39.33
CA ILE A 291 -17.02 11.25 39.11
C ILE A 291 -18.24 12.14 38.92
N LYS A 292 -18.37 13.12 39.77
CA LYS A 292 -19.45 14.10 39.74
C LYS A 292 -18.99 15.38 39.06
N VAL A 293 -19.95 16.13 38.50
CA VAL A 293 -19.66 17.45 37.92
C VAL A 293 -19.00 18.33 39.00
N GLY A 294 -17.80 18.79 38.70
CA GLY A 294 -17.03 19.61 39.65
C GLY A 294 -15.83 18.89 40.26
N ASP A 295 -15.68 17.59 40.02
CA ASP A 295 -14.52 16.84 40.54
C ASP A 295 -13.29 17.06 39.62
N ALA A 296 -12.12 17.31 40.22
CA ALA A 296 -10.88 17.40 39.52
C ALA A 296 -10.34 15.98 39.29
N VAL A 297 -10.01 15.66 38.05
CA VAL A 297 -9.52 14.32 37.65
C VAL A 297 -8.15 14.46 36.99
N PHE A 298 -7.20 13.68 37.47
CA PHE A 298 -5.89 13.57 36.84
C PHE A 298 -6.02 12.64 35.63
N LEU A 299 -5.66 13.15 34.46
CA LEU A 299 -5.68 12.40 33.22
C LEU A 299 -4.25 12.20 32.75
N GLU A 300 -3.90 10.99 32.31
CA GLU A 300 -2.59 10.74 31.72
C GLU A 300 -2.39 11.62 30.47
N PRO A 301 -1.17 12.14 30.26
CA PRO A 301 -0.89 12.94 29.07
C PRO A 301 -1.22 12.17 27.78
N GLY A 302 -2.04 12.78 26.94
CA GLY A 302 -2.49 12.16 25.69
C GLY A 302 -3.81 11.44 25.76
N ALA A 303 -4.40 11.28 26.93
CA ALA A 303 -5.67 10.55 27.09
C ALA A 303 -6.87 11.25 26.44
N TYR A 304 -6.83 12.59 26.30
CA TYR A 304 -7.99 13.36 25.80
C TYR A 304 -7.58 14.58 25.01
N VAL A 305 -8.34 14.85 23.98
CA VAL A 305 -8.33 16.12 23.27
C VAL A 305 -9.59 16.90 23.67
N MET A 306 -9.41 17.96 24.45
CA MET A 306 -10.53 18.82 24.81
C MET A 306 -10.90 19.74 23.64
N ARG A 307 -12.18 19.77 23.28
CA ARG A 307 -12.72 20.71 22.29
C ARG A 307 -13.59 21.72 23.00
N GLY A 308 -13.40 22.98 22.67
CA GLY A 308 -14.24 24.06 23.18
C GLY A 308 -15.66 24.01 22.59
N PRO A 309 -16.55 24.88 23.09
CA PRO A 309 -17.93 24.96 22.53
C PRO A 309 -17.98 25.29 21.04
N ASP A 310 -16.92 25.86 20.51
CA ASP A 310 -16.72 26.20 19.09
C ASP A 310 -16.19 25.02 18.24
N GLY A 311 -15.97 23.86 18.86
CA GLY A 311 -15.45 22.68 18.20
C GLY A 311 -13.92 22.68 18.01
N LEU A 312 -13.23 23.75 18.38
CA LEU A 312 -11.79 23.86 18.27
C LEU A 312 -11.08 23.12 19.41
N VAL A 313 -9.91 22.56 19.11
CA VAL A 313 -9.08 21.91 20.12
C VAL A 313 -8.60 22.96 21.11
N VAL A 314 -8.99 22.82 22.38
CA VAL A 314 -8.49 23.68 23.44
C VAL A 314 -7.01 23.30 23.68
N LYS A 315 -6.11 24.22 23.38
CA LYS A 315 -4.70 24.03 23.75
C LYS A 315 -4.61 23.85 25.25
N LYS A 316 -3.94 22.81 25.69
CA LYS A 316 -3.61 22.58 27.10
C LYS A 316 -3.11 23.85 27.73
N GLU A 317 -3.79 24.35 28.73
CA GLU A 317 -3.15 25.26 29.66
C GLU A 317 -2.02 24.47 30.35
N LYS A 318 -0.87 25.09 30.46
CA LYS A 318 0.28 24.48 31.12
C LYS A 318 -0.13 24.03 32.52
N ILE A 319 -0.03 22.74 32.78
CA ILE A 319 -0.12 22.18 34.13
C ILE A 319 1.05 22.78 34.94
N ASP A 320 0.77 23.16 36.17
CA ASP A 320 1.74 23.77 37.06
C ASP A 320 3.08 22.99 37.10
N PRO A 321 4.21 23.67 37.03
CA PRO A 321 5.51 23.03 36.74
C PRO A 321 6.12 22.25 37.89
N GLU A 322 5.41 21.97 39.00
CA GLU A 322 6.06 21.38 40.17
C GLU A 322 6.22 19.85 40.14
N GLU A 323 5.70 19.15 39.10
CA GLU A 323 5.83 17.67 39.03
C GLU A 323 6.39 17.11 37.74
N GLU A 324 6.58 17.91 36.68
CA GLU A 324 7.49 17.50 35.61
C GLU A 324 8.88 18.04 35.98
N GLU A 325 9.91 17.22 35.96
CA GLU A 325 11.28 17.69 35.81
C GLU A 325 11.30 18.42 34.46
N GLY A 326 10.72 19.61 34.46
CA GLY A 326 10.69 20.46 33.29
C GLY A 326 12.11 20.75 32.86
N PHE A 327 12.33 20.87 31.58
CA PHE A 327 13.48 21.55 31.07
C PHE A 327 13.34 22.99 31.50
N GLY A 328 13.69 23.29 32.77
CA GLY A 328 13.83 24.66 33.20
C GLY A 328 14.80 25.37 32.28
N ASP A 329 14.56 26.64 32.06
CA ASP A 329 15.45 27.53 31.27
C ASP A 329 16.88 27.59 31.80
N ASP A 330 17.22 26.82 32.82
CA ASP A 330 18.50 26.85 33.54
C ASP A 330 19.35 25.60 33.29
N TYR A 331 19.62 25.27 32.04
CA TYR A 331 20.65 24.29 31.73
C TYR A 331 22.01 25.01 31.55
N ASP A 332 23.10 24.34 31.88
CA ASP A 332 24.46 24.87 31.70
C ASP A 332 24.79 24.96 30.20
N GLU A 333 24.63 26.14 29.61
CA GLU A 333 24.91 26.39 28.19
C GLU A 333 26.37 26.16 27.79
N GLU A 334 27.31 26.23 28.72
CA GLU A 334 28.73 25.93 28.45
C GLU A 334 28.94 24.41 28.34
N TYR A 335 28.28 23.65 29.19
CA TYR A 335 28.40 22.18 29.20
C TYR A 335 27.54 21.50 28.12
N TYR A 336 26.34 22.02 27.84
CA TYR A 336 25.40 21.48 26.79
C TYR A 336 25.12 22.59 25.75
N PRO A 337 26.11 22.96 24.93
CA PRO A 337 25.97 24.16 24.07
C PRO A 337 24.95 23.99 22.91
N GLU A 338 24.58 22.78 22.54
CA GLU A 338 23.67 22.50 21.41
C GLU A 338 22.23 22.21 21.81
N LYS A 339 21.94 22.14 23.12
CA LYS A 339 20.62 21.78 23.67
C LYS A 339 19.54 22.79 23.23
N TYR A 340 19.88 24.05 23.01
CA TYR A 340 18.93 25.07 22.54
C TYR A 340 18.28 24.75 21.19
N ARG A 341 18.87 23.84 20.41
CA ARG A 341 18.34 23.42 19.10
C ARG A 341 17.19 22.43 19.22
N LYS A 342 16.91 21.90 20.40
CA LYS A 342 15.87 20.90 20.58
C LYS A 342 14.49 21.56 20.61
N THR A 343 13.50 20.81 20.13
CA THR A 343 12.07 21.19 20.14
C THR A 343 11.26 20.08 20.80
N ASP A 344 10.01 20.36 21.11
CA ASP A 344 9.11 19.40 21.72
C ASP A 344 8.74 18.24 20.78
N ASN A 345 9.01 18.38 19.50
CA ASN A 345 8.72 17.34 18.51
C ASN A 345 9.79 16.24 18.58
N ILE A 346 9.39 15.06 19.05
CA ILE A 346 10.26 13.88 19.15
C ILE A 346 10.13 13.06 17.86
N LYS A 347 11.18 13.07 17.05
CA LYS A 347 11.23 12.28 15.82
C LYS A 347 11.15 10.78 16.14
N GLY A 348 10.19 10.08 15.52
CA GLY A 348 10.02 8.65 15.71
C GLY A 348 9.15 8.25 16.90
N SER A 349 8.46 9.21 17.53
CA SER A 349 7.47 8.91 18.57
C SER A 349 6.11 8.55 17.98
N ASN A 350 5.29 7.86 18.75
CA ASN A 350 3.92 7.51 18.40
C ASN A 350 2.88 8.48 19.01
N ASN A 351 3.31 9.68 19.40
CA ASN A 351 2.42 10.66 20.04
C ASN A 351 1.25 11.09 19.13
N ASP A 352 1.45 11.08 17.81
CA ASP A 352 0.42 11.42 16.82
C ASP A 352 -0.25 10.18 16.19
N THR A 353 0.05 8.99 16.67
CA THR A 353 -0.51 7.74 16.12
C THR A 353 -1.93 7.54 16.63
N PRO A 354 -2.90 7.32 15.72
CA PRO A 354 -4.29 7.12 16.16
C PRO A 354 -4.49 5.77 16.86
N ASP A 355 -5.59 5.68 17.60
CA ASP A 355 -6.04 4.42 18.18
C ASP A 355 -6.62 3.50 17.11
N PRO A 356 -6.57 2.17 17.30
CA PRO A 356 -7.25 1.24 16.41
C PRO A 356 -8.77 1.37 16.52
N PHE A 357 -9.48 0.80 15.54
CA PHE A 357 -10.95 0.81 15.53
C PHE A 357 -11.51 0.25 16.84
N CYS A 358 -12.60 0.86 17.33
CA CYS A 358 -13.44 0.28 18.36
C CYS A 358 -14.22 -0.90 17.79
N ILE A 359 -14.71 -1.80 18.67
CA ILE A 359 -15.44 -2.99 18.25
C ILE A 359 -16.77 -3.04 19.00
N GLY A 360 -17.85 -3.31 18.29
CA GLY A 360 -19.18 -3.49 18.85
C GLY A 360 -19.86 -4.73 18.33
N TYR A 361 -20.62 -5.39 19.20
CA TYR A 361 -21.49 -6.52 18.83
C TYR A 361 -22.93 -6.00 18.74
N VAL A 362 -23.55 -6.12 17.56
CA VAL A 362 -24.86 -5.51 17.27
C VAL A 362 -25.97 -6.33 17.92
N VAL A 363 -26.73 -5.71 18.82
CA VAL A 363 -27.87 -6.33 19.50
C VAL A 363 -29.21 -5.72 19.08
N GLY A 364 -29.21 -4.64 18.31
CA GLY A 364 -30.45 -4.06 17.79
C GLY A 364 -30.19 -3.01 16.74
N VAL A 365 -31.13 -2.84 15.83
CA VAL A 365 -31.17 -1.77 14.83
C VAL A 365 -32.46 -0.96 15.11
N ILE A 366 -32.33 0.34 15.34
CA ILE A 366 -33.43 1.20 15.75
C ILE A 366 -33.58 2.38 14.79
N TYR A 367 -34.78 2.64 14.37
CA TYR A 367 -35.17 3.84 13.63
C TYR A 367 -36.61 4.24 14.03
N ASN A 368 -36.77 5.46 14.41
CA ASN A 368 -38.07 5.95 14.96
C ASN A 368 -38.81 6.90 14.01
N GLY A 369 -38.29 7.10 12.79
CA GLY A 369 -38.93 7.97 11.81
C GLY A 369 -39.84 7.25 10.81
N ILE A 370 -40.28 7.99 9.79
CA ILE A 370 -41.00 7.46 8.63
C ILE A 370 -39.98 6.89 7.64
N ILE A 371 -40.14 5.64 7.26
CA ILE A 371 -39.19 4.96 6.32
C ILE A 371 -39.34 5.60 4.95
N HIS A 372 -38.22 6.00 4.38
CA HIS A 372 -38.11 6.55 3.01
C HIS A 372 -36.81 6.04 2.33
N ASN A 373 -36.77 6.17 1.02
CA ASN A 373 -35.70 5.56 0.21
C ASN A 373 -34.32 6.21 0.39
N ASN A 374 -34.27 7.43 0.94
CA ASN A 374 -33.02 8.19 1.11
C ASN A 374 -32.65 8.36 2.59
N LEU A 375 -32.77 7.29 3.37
CA LEU A 375 -32.53 7.32 4.81
C LEU A 375 -31.04 7.53 5.11
N ASN A 376 -30.74 8.56 5.88
CA ASN A 376 -29.35 8.91 6.23
C ASN A 376 -28.84 8.00 7.36
N ALA A 377 -27.60 7.56 7.25
CA ALA A 377 -26.95 6.71 8.25
C ALA A 377 -26.89 7.35 9.65
N ARG A 378 -26.87 8.68 9.75
CA ARG A 378 -26.91 9.37 11.05
C ARG A 378 -28.24 9.23 11.76
N GLU A 379 -29.30 8.92 11.03
CA GLU A 379 -30.64 8.75 11.59
C GLU A 379 -30.90 7.35 12.13
N VAL A 380 -30.09 6.38 11.73
CA VAL A 380 -30.22 4.99 12.16
C VAL A 380 -29.31 4.76 13.37
N CYS A 381 -29.87 4.20 14.41
CA CYS A 381 -29.16 3.88 15.66
C CYS A 381 -28.89 2.37 15.73
N LEU A 382 -27.67 2.01 15.99
CA LEU A 382 -27.27 0.64 16.32
C LEU A 382 -27.12 0.53 17.84
N LYS A 383 -27.78 -0.44 18.43
CA LYS A 383 -27.56 -0.85 19.80
C LYS A 383 -26.44 -1.87 19.81
N VAL A 384 -25.29 -1.56 20.43
CA VAL A 384 -24.11 -2.45 20.41
C VAL A 384 -23.66 -2.76 21.83
N LYS A 385 -23.20 -3.99 22.06
CA LYS A 385 -22.39 -4.34 23.23
C LYS A 385 -20.95 -3.97 22.94
N ARG A 386 -20.32 -3.23 23.83
CA ARG A 386 -18.92 -2.83 23.73
C ARG A 386 -18.02 -4.06 23.86
N ILE A 387 -17.10 -4.24 22.94
CA ILE A 387 -16.07 -5.27 23.00
C ILE A 387 -14.76 -4.59 23.35
N TYR A 388 -14.15 -4.99 24.46
CA TYR A 388 -12.96 -4.34 25.00
C TYR A 388 -11.70 -4.93 24.41
N ARG A 389 -10.77 -4.06 24.00
CA ARG A 389 -9.40 -4.48 23.75
C ARG A 389 -8.66 -4.59 25.10
N PRO A 390 -7.62 -5.43 25.20
CA PRO A 390 -6.86 -5.51 26.47
C PRO A 390 -6.35 -4.17 26.99
N ALA A 391 -5.94 -3.27 26.07
CA ALA A 391 -5.45 -1.93 26.43
C ALA A 391 -6.55 -1.02 26.99
N ASP A 392 -7.83 -1.31 26.70
CA ASP A 392 -8.97 -0.51 27.15
C ASP A 392 -9.49 -0.93 28.54
N THR A 393 -8.93 -1.99 29.10
CA THR A 393 -9.26 -2.48 30.45
C THR A 393 -8.43 -1.72 31.50
N HIS A 394 -8.70 -2.01 32.78
CA HIS A 394 -7.94 -1.44 33.90
C HIS A 394 -6.44 -1.82 33.87
N LEU A 395 -6.06 -2.85 33.11
CA LEU A 395 -4.65 -3.28 32.96
C LEU A 395 -3.87 -2.41 31.96
N GLY A 396 -4.54 -1.61 31.14
CA GLY A 396 -3.97 -0.57 30.31
C GLY A 396 -3.00 -1.04 29.25
N ARG A 397 -2.05 -0.16 28.90
CA ARG A 397 -1.10 -0.35 27.79
C ARG A 397 -0.25 -1.62 27.92
N ASP A 398 0.13 -2.02 29.11
CA ASP A 398 0.94 -3.23 29.32
C ASP A 398 0.17 -4.49 28.90
N ALA A 399 -1.12 -4.56 29.20
CA ALA A 399 -1.96 -5.65 28.71
C ALA A 399 -2.08 -5.64 27.19
N GLY A 400 -2.19 -4.46 26.59
CA GLY A 400 -2.20 -4.30 25.12
C GLY A 400 -0.90 -4.80 24.48
N PHE A 401 0.24 -4.51 25.10
CA PHE A 401 1.55 -4.97 24.62
C PHE A 401 1.67 -6.50 24.69
N ARG A 402 1.24 -7.10 25.82
CA ARG A 402 1.45 -8.54 26.09
C ARG A 402 0.46 -9.45 25.35
N SER A 403 -0.73 -8.93 25.03
CA SER A 403 -1.82 -9.74 24.47
C SER A 403 -1.69 -9.90 22.96
N ASP A 404 -2.28 -10.96 22.44
CA ASP A 404 -2.46 -11.15 20.98
C ASP A 404 -3.27 -9.98 20.41
N TRP A 405 -2.90 -9.55 19.20
CA TRP A 405 -3.58 -8.44 18.51
C TRP A 405 -5.06 -8.73 18.27
N ASN A 406 -5.43 -9.98 18.14
CA ASN A 406 -6.79 -10.45 17.83
C ASN A 406 -7.62 -10.75 19.07
N LEU A 407 -7.00 -10.72 20.28
CA LEU A 407 -7.70 -10.97 21.52
C LEU A 407 -8.51 -9.75 21.94
N VAL A 408 -9.77 -9.98 22.28
CA VAL A 408 -10.67 -8.97 22.82
C VAL A 408 -11.45 -9.59 24.00
N TYR A 409 -12.24 -8.77 24.69
CA TYR A 409 -13.06 -9.23 25.81
C TYR A 409 -14.51 -8.85 25.58
N TRP A 410 -15.39 -9.81 25.82
CA TRP A 410 -16.83 -9.60 25.80
C TRP A 410 -17.22 -8.64 26.92
N SER A 411 -18.26 -7.83 26.73
CA SER A 411 -18.93 -7.13 27.83
C SER A 411 -20.42 -7.03 27.55
N ASP A 412 -21.17 -6.83 28.63
CA ASP A 412 -22.61 -6.61 28.55
C ASP A 412 -22.95 -5.11 28.56
N GLU A 413 -21.95 -4.25 28.49
CA GLU A 413 -22.11 -2.79 28.42
C GLU A 413 -22.70 -2.39 27.06
N ILE A 414 -23.91 -1.81 27.09
CA ILE A 414 -24.66 -1.47 25.87
C ILE A 414 -24.52 0.03 25.58
N HIS A 415 -24.23 0.32 24.31
CA HIS A 415 -24.15 1.70 23.78
C HIS A 415 -25.06 1.85 22.56
N ASN A 416 -25.60 3.04 22.40
CA ASN A 416 -26.33 3.46 21.20
C ASN A 416 -25.35 4.22 20.29
N MET A 417 -25.21 3.75 19.04
CA MET A 417 -24.27 4.30 18.04
C MET A 417 -25.01 4.70 16.78
N GLU A 418 -24.66 5.85 16.21
CA GLU A 418 -25.07 6.17 14.85
C GLU A 418 -24.47 5.14 13.87
N LEU A 419 -25.26 4.70 12.90
CA LEU A 419 -24.77 3.82 11.83
C LEU A 419 -23.56 4.45 11.10
N SER A 420 -23.52 5.77 10.97
CA SER A 420 -22.42 6.52 10.36
C SER A 420 -21.05 6.28 11.04
N LYS A 421 -21.02 5.80 12.27
CA LYS A 421 -19.80 5.48 13.01
C LYS A 421 -19.22 4.11 12.65
N VAL A 422 -19.97 3.28 11.93
CA VAL A 422 -19.50 1.95 11.51
C VAL A 422 -18.50 2.09 10.36
N VAL A 423 -17.34 1.45 10.48
CA VAL A 423 -16.31 1.46 9.45
C VAL A 423 -16.43 0.21 8.56
N ASP A 424 -16.57 -0.97 9.17
CA ASP A 424 -16.68 -2.24 8.44
C ASP A 424 -17.22 -3.31 9.39
N LYS A 425 -17.55 -4.46 8.84
CA LYS A 425 -17.85 -5.67 9.62
C LYS A 425 -16.55 -6.36 10.01
N CYS A 426 -16.56 -7.04 11.15
CA CYS A 426 -15.47 -7.90 11.56
C CYS A 426 -16.03 -9.24 12.05
N VAL A 427 -15.13 -10.20 12.21
CA VAL A 427 -15.47 -11.54 12.71
C VAL A 427 -15.15 -11.55 14.21
N LEU A 428 -16.13 -11.93 15.03
CA LEU A 428 -15.97 -12.09 16.48
C LEU A 428 -16.42 -13.48 16.86
N VAL A 429 -15.56 -14.27 17.49
CA VAL A 429 -15.82 -15.67 17.83
C VAL A 429 -15.33 -15.93 19.24
N CYS A 430 -16.13 -16.69 20.02
CA CYS A 430 -15.66 -17.21 21.31
C CYS A 430 -14.60 -18.29 21.05
N SER A 431 -13.51 -18.29 21.82
CA SER A 431 -12.42 -19.26 21.65
C SER A 431 -12.91 -20.72 21.76
N THR A 432 -13.93 -20.99 22.58
CA THR A 432 -14.53 -22.31 22.72
C THR A 432 -15.29 -22.79 21.47
N ALA A 433 -15.64 -21.86 20.56
CA ALA A 433 -16.32 -22.18 19.31
C ALA A 433 -15.36 -22.36 18.13
N ILE A 434 -14.05 -22.25 18.36
CA ILE A 434 -12.99 -22.41 17.34
C ILE A 434 -12.49 -23.85 17.41
N ASP A 435 -12.68 -24.62 16.33
CA ASP A 435 -12.26 -26.03 16.26
C ASP A 435 -10.77 -26.21 15.90
N GLU A 436 -10.15 -25.20 15.32
CA GLU A 436 -8.75 -25.18 14.86
C GLU A 436 -7.88 -24.39 15.86
N PRO A 437 -6.56 -24.52 15.80
CA PRO A 437 -5.70 -23.64 16.59
C PRO A 437 -5.98 -22.16 16.34
N ILE A 438 -5.98 -21.33 17.37
CA ILE A 438 -6.33 -19.91 17.30
C ILE A 438 -5.48 -19.19 16.22
N GLU A 439 -4.20 -19.53 16.14
CA GLU A 439 -3.29 -18.95 15.13
C GLU A 439 -3.76 -19.23 13.70
N GLU A 440 -4.23 -20.47 13.46
CA GLU A 440 -4.76 -20.87 12.15
C GLU A 440 -6.08 -20.16 11.84
N PHE A 441 -6.97 -20.05 12.81
CA PHE A 441 -8.21 -19.29 12.72
C PHE A 441 -7.93 -17.84 12.29
N VAL A 442 -7.01 -17.18 12.98
CA VAL A 442 -6.65 -15.78 12.71
C VAL A 442 -6.08 -15.60 11.30
N ARG A 443 -5.22 -16.55 10.86
CA ARG A 443 -4.54 -16.47 9.54
C ARG A 443 -5.44 -16.82 8.37
N SER A 444 -6.53 -17.54 8.57
CA SER A 444 -7.33 -18.10 7.47
C SER A 444 -8.37 -17.13 6.89
N GLY A 445 -8.50 -15.94 7.48
CA GLY A 445 -9.41 -14.91 6.93
C GLY A 445 -9.17 -13.52 7.49
N PRO A 446 -9.80 -12.49 6.90
CA PRO A 446 -9.60 -11.11 7.32
C PRO A 446 -10.41 -10.72 8.56
N ASN A 447 -9.92 -9.73 9.31
CA ASN A 447 -10.66 -9.01 10.35
C ASN A 447 -11.21 -9.93 11.45
N ARG A 448 -10.43 -10.92 11.86
CA ARG A 448 -10.85 -11.94 12.84
C ARG A 448 -10.39 -11.60 14.24
N MET A 449 -11.35 -11.54 15.16
CA MET A 449 -11.15 -11.30 16.58
C MET A 449 -11.73 -12.47 17.38
N TYR A 450 -11.14 -12.79 18.52
CA TYR A 450 -11.64 -13.84 19.40
C TYR A 450 -11.63 -13.37 20.85
N PHE A 451 -12.52 -13.96 21.65
CA PHE A 451 -12.54 -13.70 23.09
C PHE A 451 -12.63 -15.01 23.87
N ASN A 452 -12.03 -15.03 25.04
CA ASN A 452 -12.05 -16.16 25.97
C ASN A 452 -12.58 -15.77 27.35
N LYS A 453 -12.80 -14.47 27.59
CA LYS A 453 -13.29 -13.91 28.86
C LYS A 453 -14.23 -12.76 28.56
N ALA A 454 -15.08 -12.47 29.53
CA ALA A 454 -15.83 -11.21 29.61
C ALA A 454 -15.11 -10.25 30.55
N TYR A 455 -15.30 -8.95 30.34
CA TYR A 455 -14.76 -7.89 31.19
C TYR A 455 -15.92 -7.08 31.77
N ASN A 456 -15.90 -6.93 33.09
CA ASN A 456 -16.85 -6.11 33.84
C ASN A 456 -16.17 -4.79 34.20
N PRO A 457 -16.46 -3.68 33.51
CA PRO A 457 -15.76 -2.41 33.77
C PRO A 457 -16.09 -1.80 35.14
N ALA A 458 -17.27 -2.08 35.68
CA ALA A 458 -17.70 -1.54 37.00
C ALA A 458 -16.89 -2.18 38.15
N GLU A 459 -16.70 -3.49 38.07
CA GLU A 459 -15.94 -4.25 39.09
C GLU A 459 -14.44 -4.32 38.77
N ARG A 460 -14.03 -3.98 37.56
CA ARG A 460 -12.65 -4.12 37.03
C ARG A 460 -12.16 -5.57 37.09
N GLU A 461 -13.05 -6.51 36.75
CA GLU A 461 -12.76 -7.93 36.84
C GLU A 461 -13.02 -8.65 35.51
N PHE A 462 -12.33 -9.78 35.35
CA PHE A 462 -12.51 -10.68 34.22
C PHE A 462 -13.32 -11.87 34.68
N GLU A 463 -14.33 -12.23 33.87
CA GLU A 463 -15.28 -13.29 34.17
C GLU A 463 -15.33 -14.28 33.00
N PRO A 464 -15.83 -15.54 33.22
CA PRO A 464 -16.15 -16.39 32.09
C PRO A 464 -17.22 -15.73 31.20
N PRO A 465 -17.18 -15.94 29.88
CA PRO A 465 -18.24 -15.39 29.01
C PRO A 465 -19.61 -15.94 29.42
N PRO A 466 -20.69 -15.16 29.28
CA PRO A 466 -22.03 -15.72 29.49
C PRO A 466 -22.33 -16.83 28.48
N VAL A 467 -23.16 -17.80 28.86
CA VAL A 467 -23.49 -18.99 28.03
C VAL A 467 -23.96 -18.61 26.62
N GLU A 468 -24.66 -17.51 26.49
CA GLU A 468 -25.13 -16.98 25.20
C GLU A 468 -23.95 -16.54 24.31
N ALA A 469 -22.93 -15.92 24.90
CA ALA A 469 -21.75 -15.47 24.18
C ALA A 469 -20.81 -16.62 23.80
N GLU A 470 -20.77 -17.70 24.57
CA GLU A 470 -19.98 -18.88 24.24
C GLU A 470 -20.34 -19.52 22.89
N ARG A 471 -21.56 -19.25 22.41
CA ARG A 471 -22.07 -19.82 21.15
C ARG A 471 -21.74 -18.93 19.94
N ILE A 472 -21.20 -17.75 20.16
CA ILE A 472 -20.89 -16.81 19.05
C ILE A 472 -19.80 -17.42 18.19
N GLY A 473 -20.11 -17.61 16.91
CA GLY A 473 -19.23 -18.22 15.92
C GLY A 473 -19.34 -19.72 15.80
N SER A 474 -20.18 -20.39 16.65
CA SER A 474 -20.39 -21.84 16.52
C SER A 474 -21.35 -22.14 15.36
N SER A 475 -20.99 -23.14 14.56
CA SER A 475 -21.93 -23.72 13.60
C SER A 475 -23.02 -24.48 14.36
N SER A 476 -24.24 -23.98 14.30
CA SER A 476 -25.37 -24.70 14.91
C SER A 476 -25.60 -26.01 14.16
N LYS A 477 -25.02 -27.07 14.63
CA LYS A 477 -25.49 -28.42 14.30
C LYS A 477 -26.83 -28.62 15.03
N GLY A 478 -27.90 -28.28 14.35
CA GLY A 478 -29.24 -28.46 14.89
C GLY A 478 -29.45 -29.95 15.33
N LYS A 479 -29.68 -30.16 16.61
CA LYS A 479 -30.14 -31.45 17.11
C LYS A 479 -31.57 -31.69 16.57
N GLY A 480 -31.70 -32.57 15.66
CA GLY A 480 -33.02 -33.14 15.31
C GLY A 480 -33.43 -32.96 13.84
N GLY A 481 -33.32 -34.02 13.10
CA GLY A 481 -33.94 -34.16 11.77
C GLY A 481 -33.13 -35.10 10.87
N LYS A 482 -33.68 -36.32 10.69
CA LYS A 482 -33.25 -37.22 9.63
C LYS A 482 -33.43 -36.52 8.28
N SER A 483 -32.35 -36.16 7.66
CA SER A 483 -32.39 -35.49 6.36
C SER A 483 -31.63 -36.25 5.29
N LEU A 484 -32.25 -36.30 4.13
CA LEU A 484 -31.73 -36.86 2.90
C LEU A 484 -30.38 -36.22 2.49
N LYS A 485 -29.56 -37.10 1.94
CA LYS A 485 -28.25 -36.79 1.34
C LYS A 485 -28.41 -35.88 0.12
N SER A 486 -28.20 -34.59 0.26
CA SER A 486 -27.73 -33.75 -0.82
C SER A 486 -26.47 -33.04 -0.31
N ALA A 487 -25.39 -33.17 -1.04
CA ALA A 487 -24.14 -32.51 -0.76
C ALA A 487 -24.28 -31.02 -1.05
N LYS A 488 -24.90 -30.27 -0.14
CA LYS A 488 -24.83 -28.82 -0.16
C LYS A 488 -23.46 -28.43 0.37
N THR A 489 -22.71 -27.75 -0.45
CA THR A 489 -21.46 -27.14 -0.08
C THR A 489 -21.70 -26.28 1.17
N ILE A 490 -21.08 -26.65 2.28
CA ILE A 490 -21.16 -25.88 3.53
C ILE A 490 -20.43 -24.57 3.30
N GLN A 491 -21.17 -23.48 3.17
CA GLN A 491 -20.55 -22.17 3.12
C GLN A 491 -19.89 -21.87 4.47
N PRO A 492 -18.66 -21.36 4.47
CA PRO A 492 -18.00 -20.98 5.72
C PRO A 492 -18.82 -19.91 6.45
N LEU A 493 -18.87 -20.00 7.75
CA LEU A 493 -19.66 -19.12 8.62
C LEU A 493 -19.21 -17.66 8.54
N TYR A 494 -17.97 -17.42 8.12
CA TYR A 494 -17.34 -16.09 8.02
C TYR A 494 -16.32 -16.08 6.87
N PRO A 495 -15.98 -14.87 6.37
CA PRO A 495 -15.06 -14.76 5.23
C PRO A 495 -13.72 -15.43 5.49
N SER A 496 -13.25 -16.19 4.49
CA SER A 496 -11.97 -16.90 4.52
C SER A 496 -11.21 -16.65 3.23
N TYR A 497 -9.89 -16.70 3.31
CA TYR A 497 -9.06 -16.60 2.11
C TYR A 497 -9.24 -17.86 1.25
N PRO A 498 -9.36 -17.71 -0.06
CA PRO A 498 -9.57 -18.90 -0.92
C PRO A 498 -8.36 -19.84 -0.86
N LYS A 499 -8.64 -21.13 -0.89
CA LYS A 499 -7.60 -22.16 -1.07
C LYS A 499 -7.21 -22.17 -2.54
N ILE A 500 -5.96 -21.96 -2.84
CA ILE A 500 -5.42 -21.91 -4.21
C ILE A 500 -4.14 -22.74 -4.30
N GLU A 501 -3.77 -23.15 -5.50
CA GLU A 501 -2.43 -23.65 -5.78
C GLU A 501 -1.49 -22.42 -5.86
N PRO A 502 -0.37 -22.44 -5.14
CA PRO A 502 0.54 -21.29 -5.18
C PRO A 502 1.10 -21.04 -6.59
N LEU A 503 1.13 -19.79 -6.99
CA LEU A 503 1.65 -19.36 -8.29
C LEU A 503 3.15 -19.62 -8.38
N LYS A 504 3.59 -20.20 -9.50
CA LYS A 504 5.01 -20.41 -9.81
C LYS A 504 5.67 -19.05 -10.05
N THR A 505 6.61 -18.70 -9.17
CA THR A 505 7.13 -17.34 -9.06
C THR A 505 8.59 -17.27 -9.47
N LEU A 506 8.92 -16.22 -10.24
CA LEU A 506 10.28 -15.78 -10.53
C LEU A 506 10.53 -14.46 -9.80
N ASP A 507 11.56 -14.43 -8.96
CA ASP A 507 11.96 -13.23 -8.20
C ASP A 507 13.25 -12.68 -8.80
N ILE A 508 13.21 -11.48 -9.35
CA ILE A 508 14.36 -10.81 -9.98
C ILE A 508 14.83 -9.66 -9.06
N PHE A 509 16.14 -9.50 -8.95
CA PHE A 509 16.76 -8.63 -7.94
C PHE A 509 16.35 -9.09 -6.54
N ALA A 510 16.44 -10.39 -6.32
CA ALA A 510 15.77 -11.07 -5.22
C ALA A 510 16.35 -10.70 -3.84
N GLY A 511 17.59 -10.23 -3.80
CA GLY A 511 18.25 -9.92 -2.53
C GLY A 511 18.32 -11.16 -1.65
N CYS A 512 18.07 -11.00 -0.36
CA CYS A 512 18.00 -12.14 0.56
C CYS A 512 16.61 -12.81 0.56
N GLY A 513 15.61 -12.26 -0.16
CA GLY A 513 14.33 -12.91 -0.36
C GLY A 513 13.14 -12.36 0.45
N GLY A 514 13.21 -11.12 0.92
CA GLY A 514 12.11 -10.54 1.73
C GLY A 514 10.77 -10.51 1.02
N LEU A 515 10.77 -10.13 -0.26
CA LEU A 515 9.54 -10.10 -1.07
C LEU A 515 8.97 -11.52 -1.25
N SER A 516 9.81 -12.47 -1.64
CA SER A 516 9.41 -13.89 -1.76
C SER A 516 8.89 -14.45 -0.44
N GLU A 517 9.54 -14.16 0.67
CA GLU A 517 9.14 -14.63 2.01
C GLU A 517 7.70 -14.19 2.35
N GLY A 518 7.39 -12.91 2.16
CA GLY A 518 6.05 -12.41 2.42
C GLY A 518 4.99 -13.02 1.49
N LEU A 519 5.33 -13.18 0.21
CA LEU A 519 4.42 -13.82 -0.75
C LEU A 519 4.17 -15.30 -0.40
N HIS A 520 5.21 -16.03 0.09
CA HIS A 520 5.05 -17.40 0.61
C HIS A 520 4.12 -17.41 1.82
N GLN A 521 4.33 -16.50 2.77
CA GLN A 521 3.49 -16.39 3.98
C GLN A 521 2.01 -16.12 3.66
N SER A 522 1.72 -15.45 2.55
CA SER A 522 0.34 -15.22 2.09
C SER A 522 -0.32 -16.47 1.49
N GLY A 523 0.50 -17.48 1.14
CA GLY A 523 0.03 -18.68 0.43
C GLY A 523 -0.23 -18.47 -1.06
N VAL A 524 0.04 -17.29 -1.61
CA VAL A 524 -0.25 -16.99 -3.03
C VAL A 524 0.85 -17.50 -3.96
N ALA A 525 2.08 -17.66 -3.46
CA ALA A 525 3.25 -17.89 -4.31
C ALA A 525 4.14 -18.98 -3.75
N LYS A 526 4.82 -19.66 -4.68
CA LYS A 526 6.01 -20.47 -4.38
C LYS A 526 7.09 -20.04 -5.37
N THR A 527 8.24 -19.58 -4.86
CA THR A 527 9.35 -19.15 -5.70
C THR A 527 10.13 -20.35 -6.18
N TYR A 528 10.09 -20.60 -7.48
CA TYR A 528 10.84 -21.66 -8.14
C TYR A 528 12.18 -21.16 -8.68
N TRP A 529 12.27 -19.87 -9.00
CA TRP A 529 13.45 -19.26 -9.64
C TRP A 529 13.70 -17.89 -9.02
N ALA A 530 14.99 -17.59 -8.82
CA ALA A 530 15.41 -16.27 -8.35
C ALA A 530 16.69 -15.84 -9.06
N ILE A 531 16.83 -14.55 -9.29
CA ILE A 531 18.03 -13.97 -9.91
C ILE A 531 18.55 -12.88 -8.96
N GLU A 532 19.82 -13.03 -8.53
CA GLU A 532 20.49 -12.08 -7.65
C GLU A 532 21.97 -12.05 -7.96
N SER A 533 22.47 -10.87 -8.35
CA SER A 533 23.85 -10.70 -8.79
C SER A 533 24.86 -10.69 -7.63
N GLU A 534 24.42 -10.31 -6.41
CA GLU A 534 25.30 -10.25 -5.23
C GLU A 534 25.44 -11.64 -4.60
N PRO A 535 26.66 -12.26 -4.60
CA PRO A 535 26.80 -13.65 -4.16
C PRO A 535 26.37 -13.93 -2.73
N THR A 536 26.62 -13.01 -1.78
CA THR A 536 26.25 -13.21 -0.37
C THR A 536 24.73 -13.16 -0.20
N ALA A 537 24.04 -12.24 -0.90
CA ALA A 537 22.58 -12.15 -0.90
C ALA A 537 21.96 -13.39 -1.56
N ALA A 538 22.49 -13.83 -2.70
CA ALA A 538 22.06 -15.06 -3.38
C ALA A 538 22.18 -16.28 -2.47
N GLN A 539 23.28 -16.38 -1.71
CA GLN A 539 23.49 -17.48 -0.77
C GLN A 539 22.48 -17.41 0.40
N ALA A 540 22.17 -16.22 0.90
CA ALA A 540 21.11 -16.04 1.90
C ALA A 540 19.76 -16.52 1.35
N PHE A 541 19.45 -16.18 0.11
CA PHE A 541 18.21 -16.62 -0.55
C PHE A 541 18.15 -18.16 -0.61
N ARG A 542 19.26 -18.83 -1.00
CA ARG A 542 19.36 -20.30 -1.07
C ARG A 542 19.12 -20.95 0.28
N LEU A 543 19.68 -20.38 1.35
CA LEU A 543 19.53 -20.92 2.71
C LEU A 543 18.06 -20.97 3.14
N ASN A 544 17.26 -19.99 2.73
CA ASN A 544 15.85 -19.89 3.12
C ASN A 544 14.91 -20.56 2.10
N ASN A 545 15.38 -20.84 0.88
CA ASN A 545 14.58 -21.40 -0.21
C ASN A 545 15.37 -22.52 -0.91
N PRO A 546 15.61 -23.63 -0.23
CA PRO A 546 16.50 -24.69 -0.77
C PRO A 546 15.96 -25.36 -2.04
N ASP A 547 14.65 -25.30 -2.28
CA ASP A 547 14.01 -25.87 -3.47
C ASP A 547 14.06 -24.94 -4.69
N ALA A 548 14.43 -23.68 -4.52
CA ALA A 548 14.45 -22.70 -5.60
C ALA A 548 15.75 -22.77 -6.40
N ALA A 549 15.67 -22.58 -7.72
CA ALA A 549 16.84 -22.39 -8.59
C ALA A 549 17.24 -20.91 -8.49
N VAL A 550 18.41 -20.64 -7.89
CA VAL A 550 18.93 -19.28 -7.70
C VAL A 550 20.11 -19.05 -8.62
N PHE A 551 19.99 -18.08 -9.51
CA PHE A 551 21.01 -17.73 -10.51
C PHE A 551 21.79 -16.51 -10.01
N THR A 552 23.08 -16.69 -9.75
CA THR A 552 24.00 -15.63 -9.31
C THR A 552 24.70 -15.04 -10.52
N ASP A 553 24.00 -14.18 -11.26
CA ASP A 553 24.52 -13.56 -12.47
C ASP A 553 23.72 -12.28 -12.78
N ASP A 554 24.20 -11.55 -13.78
CA ASP A 554 23.48 -10.39 -14.32
C ASP A 554 22.16 -10.83 -14.96
N CYS A 555 21.08 -10.12 -14.63
CA CYS A 555 19.73 -10.48 -15.11
C CYS A 555 19.61 -10.45 -16.64
N ASN A 556 20.35 -9.56 -17.34
CA ASN A 556 20.33 -9.48 -18.80
C ASN A 556 21.00 -10.72 -19.42
N THR A 557 22.05 -11.22 -18.80
CA THR A 557 22.72 -12.46 -19.21
C THR A 557 21.76 -13.65 -19.12
N ILE A 558 21.07 -13.76 -17.98
CA ILE A 558 20.10 -14.85 -17.75
C ILE A 558 18.93 -14.77 -18.75
N LEU A 559 18.39 -13.58 -18.99
CA LEU A 559 17.29 -13.41 -19.97
C LEU A 559 17.74 -13.79 -21.37
N LYS A 560 18.93 -13.36 -21.79
CA LYS A 560 19.49 -13.72 -23.08
C LYS A 560 19.62 -15.25 -23.23
N MET A 561 20.12 -15.91 -22.19
CA MET A 561 20.24 -17.38 -22.19
C MET A 561 18.86 -18.05 -22.32
N ALA A 562 17.85 -17.53 -21.64
CA ALA A 562 16.48 -18.07 -21.72
C ALA A 562 15.91 -17.92 -23.15
N ILE A 563 16.10 -16.77 -23.77
CA ILE A 563 15.63 -16.47 -25.13
C ILE A 563 16.37 -17.36 -26.15
N ASP A 564 17.69 -17.43 -26.09
CA ASP A 564 18.53 -18.23 -27.02
C ASP A 564 18.20 -19.73 -26.87
N GLY A 565 18.01 -20.21 -25.66
CA GLY A 565 17.61 -21.60 -25.39
C GLY A 565 16.22 -21.94 -25.93
N HIS A 566 15.32 -21.05 -25.85
CA HIS A 566 13.98 -21.21 -26.46
C HIS A 566 14.02 -21.20 -27.96
N UNK A 567 14.72 -20.45 -28.41
CA UNK A 567 14.92 -20.33 -29.83
C UNK A 567 15.57 -21.56 -30.39
N UNK A 568 16.37 -22.10 -29.69
CA UNK A 568 16.98 -23.33 -29.99
C UNK A 568 16.02 -24.48 -29.91
N UNK A 569 15.17 -24.34 -29.03
CA UNK A 569 14.19 -25.33 -28.85
C UNK A 569 13.13 -25.23 -29.94
N UNK A 570 12.86 -24.16 -30.19
CA UNK A 570 11.89 -23.93 -31.22
C UNK A 570 12.44 -24.31 -32.62
N UNK A 571 13.61 -24.03 -32.76
CA UNK A 571 14.28 -24.42 -33.97
C UNK A 571 14.46 -25.95 -34.01
N UNK A 572 14.64 -26.46 -33.07
CA UNK A 572 14.74 -27.89 -32.98
C UNK A 572 13.37 -28.55 -33.15
N UNK A 573 12.46 -27.91 -32.65
CA UNK A 573 11.13 -28.39 -32.84
C UNK A 573 10.66 -28.14 -34.28
N UNK A 574 11.05 -27.17 -34.75
CA UNK A 574 10.76 -26.91 -36.14
C UNK A 574 11.60 -27.79 -37.06
N UNK A 575 12.67 -28.03 -36.67
CA UNK A 575 13.52 -28.98 -37.38
C UNK A 575 13.07 -30.41 -37.17
N UNK A 576 12.54 -30.60 -36.10
CA UNK A 576 11.97 -31.88 -35.82
C UNK A 576 10.71 -32.14 -36.66
N UNK A 577 10.09 -31.22 -36.73
CA UNK A 577 8.92 -31.31 -37.54
C UNK A 577 9.29 -31.42 -39.08
N UNK A 578 10.27 -30.81 -39.37
CA UNK A 578 10.76 -30.96 -40.73
C UNK A 578 11.61 -32.23 -40.90
N UNK A 579 12.10 -32.61 -39.93
CA UNK A 579 12.90 -33.85 -40.01
C UNK A 579 12.03 -35.09 -39.75
N UNK A 580 11.06 -34.91 -39.06
CA UNK A 580 10.15 -36.01 -38.91
C UNK A 580 9.66 -36.54 -40.27
N UNK A 581 9.64 -35.77 -40.95
CA UNK A 581 9.20 -36.15 -42.26
C UNK A 581 10.35 -36.80 -43.10
N UNK A 582 11.46 -36.49 -42.71
CA UNK A 582 12.49 -37.03 -43.55
C UNK A 582 13.25 -38.19 -42.92
N UNK A 583 13.17 -38.45 -42.05
CA UNK A 583 13.89 -39.60 -41.61
C UNK A 583 13.75 -40.02 -40.21
N UNK A 584 13.34 -40.95 -40.10
CA UNK A 584 13.15 -41.56 -38.82
C UNK A 584 14.44 -42.08 -38.21
N UNK A 585 15.40 -42.29 -38.97
CA UNK A 585 16.56 -42.90 -38.38
C UNK A 585 17.50 -41.93 -37.76
N UNK A 586 17.53 -40.88 -38.24
CA UNK A 586 18.43 -39.87 -37.76
C UNK A 586 17.87 -39.21 -36.53
N UNK A 587 16.77 -39.36 -36.33
CA UNK A 587 16.08 -38.79 -35.24
C UNK A 587 16.59 -39.14 -33.86
N UNK A 588 17.00 -40.18 -33.72
CA UNK A 588 17.49 -40.58 -32.43
C UNK A 588 18.81 -39.97 -32.02
N UNK A 589 19.51 -39.78 -32.83
CA UNK A 589 20.76 -39.15 -32.54
C UNK A 589 20.59 -37.66 -32.44
N UNK A 590 19.84 -37.19 -33.09
CA UNK A 590 19.51 -35.84 -33.09
C UNK A 590 18.67 -35.49 -31.89
N UNK A 591 18.02 -36.27 -31.53
CA UNK A 591 17.22 -36.07 -30.32
C UNK A 591 18.10 -36.04 -29.12
N UNK A 592 19.00 -36.73 -29.11
CA UNK A 592 19.89 -36.73 -28.02
C UNK A 592 20.84 -35.53 -28.05
N UNK A 593 21.08 -35.16 -29.03
CA UNK A 593 21.84 -33.98 -29.14
C UNK A 593 21.00 -32.72 -28.95
N UNK A 594 20.02 -32.81 -29.31
CA UNK A 594 19.04 -31.78 -29.08
C UNK A 594 18.57 -31.70 -27.67
N UNK A 595 18.54 -32.62 -27.20
CA UNK A 595 18.21 -32.67 -25.82
C UNK A 595 19.38 -32.18 -24.98
N UNK A 596 20.41 -32.47 -25.39
CA UNK A 596 21.57 -32.01 -24.73
C UNK A 596 21.82 -30.52 -24.96
N UNK A 597 21.51 -30.17 -25.98
CA UNK A 597 21.56 -28.80 -26.30
C UNK A 597 20.46 -27.99 -25.66
N UNK A 598 19.49 -28.46 -25.62
CA UNK A 598 18.37 -27.86 -24.96
C UNK A 598 18.51 -27.89 -23.44
N UNK A 599 19.14 -28.70 -23.13
CA UNK A 599 19.49 -28.77 -21.77
C UNK A 599 20.64 -27.85 -21.37
N UNK A 600 21.34 -27.74 -22.16
CA UNK A 600 22.44 -26.91 -21.95
C UNK A 600 22.07 -25.42 -21.95
N UNK A 601 21.29 -25.21 -22.60
CA UNK A 601 20.69 -23.89 -22.66
C UNK A 601 19.76 -23.58 -21.48
N UNK A 602 19.39 -24.36 -21.12
CA UNK A 602 18.46 -24.17 -20.01
C UNK A 602 19.17 -24.55 -18.73
N UNK A 603 20.17 -24.84 -18.82
CA UNK A 603 20.75 -25.20 -17.59
C UNK A 603 21.89 -24.26 -17.37
N GLN A 604 21.89 -23.44 -16.40
CA GLN A 604 23.06 -22.68 -15.86
C GLN A 604 23.47 -23.32 -14.53
N ASN A 605 24.78 -23.66 -14.44
CA ASN A 605 25.35 -24.30 -13.24
C ASN A 605 24.52 -25.50 -12.77
N GLY A 606 24.00 -26.26 -13.73
CA GLY A 606 23.19 -27.45 -13.47
C GLY A 606 21.73 -27.18 -13.10
N GLN A 607 21.31 -25.93 -13.12
CA GLN A 607 19.92 -25.55 -12.82
C GLN A 607 19.18 -25.18 -14.12
N LEU A 608 17.91 -25.57 -14.20
CA LEU A 608 17.07 -25.26 -15.37
C LEU A 608 16.51 -23.84 -15.27
N LEU A 609 16.67 -23.08 -16.35
CA LEU A 609 16.05 -21.75 -16.49
C LEU A 609 14.51 -21.88 -16.54
N PRO A 610 13.78 -20.84 -16.12
CA PRO A 610 12.32 -20.88 -16.20
C PRO A 610 11.86 -21.13 -17.65
N PRO A 611 10.95 -22.08 -17.87
CA PRO A 611 10.41 -22.26 -19.23
C PRO A 611 9.50 -21.07 -19.60
N LYS A 612 9.38 -20.76 -20.89
CA LYS A 612 8.68 -19.57 -21.41
C LYS A 612 7.28 -19.40 -20.84
N ASN A 613 6.53 -20.48 -20.67
CA ASN A 613 5.15 -20.43 -20.16
C ASN A 613 5.05 -20.85 -18.68
N GLY A 614 6.19 -20.96 -17.97
CA GLY A 614 6.25 -21.50 -16.62
C GLY A 614 6.10 -20.48 -15.50
N VAL A 615 6.30 -19.20 -15.79
CA VAL A 615 6.25 -18.13 -14.78
C VAL A 615 4.82 -17.58 -14.70
N GLU A 616 4.19 -17.73 -13.53
CA GLU A 616 2.83 -17.23 -13.28
C GLU A 616 2.84 -15.91 -12.51
N LEU A 617 3.83 -15.71 -11.64
CA LEU A 617 4.02 -14.44 -10.91
C LEU A 617 5.47 -14.00 -11.10
N LEU A 618 5.65 -12.78 -11.55
CA LEU A 618 6.96 -12.12 -11.64
C LEU A 618 7.01 -11.02 -10.59
N CYS A 619 7.99 -11.08 -9.70
CA CYS A 619 8.19 -10.04 -8.68
C CYS A 619 9.64 -9.58 -8.66
N GLY A 620 9.85 -8.34 -8.20
CA GLY A 620 11.20 -7.80 -8.10
C GLY A 620 11.25 -6.33 -7.72
N GLY A 621 12.43 -5.93 -7.23
CA GLY A 621 12.74 -4.55 -6.89
C GLY A 621 13.97 -4.08 -7.67
N PRO A 622 13.82 -3.64 -8.93
CA PRO A 622 14.98 -3.21 -9.71
C PRO A 622 15.67 -2.00 -9.07
N PRO A 623 17.01 -1.99 -8.99
CA PRO A 623 17.71 -0.87 -8.34
C PRO A 623 17.55 0.44 -9.12
N CYS A 624 17.42 1.55 -8.36
CA CYS A 624 17.30 2.90 -8.91
C CYS A 624 18.63 3.55 -9.24
N GLN A 625 19.72 2.83 -9.20
CA GLN A 625 21.05 3.36 -9.51
C GLN A 625 21.08 3.89 -10.95
N GLY A 626 21.54 5.11 -11.11
CA GLY A 626 21.53 5.83 -12.38
C GLY A 626 20.50 6.97 -12.45
N PHE A 627 19.50 6.99 -11.55
CA PHE A 627 18.54 8.07 -11.46
C PHE A 627 18.82 9.02 -10.28
N SER A 628 19.69 8.61 -9.34
CA SER A 628 20.06 9.44 -8.19
C SER A 628 21.12 10.47 -8.53
N GLY A 629 20.78 11.70 -8.46
CA GLY A 629 21.62 12.88 -8.20
C GLY A 629 22.84 13.22 -9.08
N MET A 630 23.25 12.40 -10.03
CA MET A 630 24.58 12.62 -10.62
C MET A 630 24.63 13.25 -12.02
N ASN A 631 23.52 13.67 -12.60
CA ASN A 631 23.58 14.33 -13.92
C ASN A 631 22.64 15.52 -14.03
N ARG A 632 23.18 16.68 -13.75
CA ARG A 632 22.52 17.98 -13.93
C ARG A 632 22.46 18.46 -15.39
N PHE A 633 23.03 17.72 -16.34
CA PHE A 633 23.11 18.13 -17.74
C PHE A 633 22.42 17.09 -18.68
N ASN A 634 21.41 17.51 -19.37
CA ASN A 634 20.34 16.65 -19.72
C ASN A 634 19.75 16.65 -21.12
N SER A 635 20.48 16.19 -22.08
CA SER A 635 19.89 15.67 -23.32
C SER A 635 19.73 14.13 -23.33
N ARG A 636 20.08 13.46 -22.21
CA ARG A 636 20.25 11.98 -22.17
C ARG A 636 19.28 11.26 -21.23
N GLN A 637 18.21 11.91 -20.78
CA GLN A 637 17.26 11.29 -19.83
C GLN A 637 16.63 9.99 -20.37
N TYR A 638 16.41 9.96 -21.66
CA TYR A 638 15.82 8.83 -22.36
C TYR A 638 16.77 7.65 -22.48
N SER A 639 18.02 7.93 -22.82
CA SER A 639 19.01 6.87 -22.92
C SER A 639 19.27 6.21 -21.56
N SER A 640 19.18 6.97 -20.47
CA SER A 640 19.36 6.41 -19.12
C SER A 640 18.20 5.49 -18.73
N PHE A 641 16.95 5.81 -19.10
CA PHE A 641 15.82 4.89 -18.89
C PHE A 641 15.99 3.60 -19.72
N ARG A 642 16.31 3.74 -21.01
CA ARG A 642 16.51 2.59 -21.91
C ARG A 642 17.55 1.60 -21.41
N ASN A 643 18.61 2.12 -20.78
CA ASN A 643 19.71 1.32 -20.28
C ASN A 643 19.56 0.92 -18.81
N SER A 644 18.40 1.20 -18.20
CA SER A 644 18.14 0.93 -16.79
C SER A 644 17.74 -0.53 -16.56
N LEU A 645 17.98 -1.01 -15.36
CA LEU A 645 17.53 -2.34 -14.93
C LEU A 645 16.00 -2.44 -14.82
N ILE A 646 15.29 -1.31 -14.80
CA ILE A 646 13.82 -1.27 -14.90
C ILE A 646 13.38 -1.83 -16.26
N VAL A 647 14.05 -1.41 -17.34
CA VAL A 647 13.76 -1.92 -18.70
C VAL A 647 14.12 -3.40 -18.80
N SER A 648 15.23 -3.82 -18.18
CA SER A 648 15.59 -5.24 -18.08
C SER A 648 14.44 -6.05 -17.43
N TYR A 649 13.93 -5.54 -16.33
CA TYR A 649 12.83 -6.17 -15.60
C TYR A 649 11.53 -6.23 -16.43
N LEU A 650 11.20 -5.15 -17.14
CA LEU A 650 10.05 -5.11 -18.06
C LEU A 650 10.23 -6.09 -19.23
N SER A 651 11.47 -6.33 -19.67
CA SER A 651 11.76 -7.30 -20.71
C SER A 651 11.48 -8.74 -20.25
N TYR A 652 11.73 -9.05 -18.98
CA TYR A 652 11.29 -10.32 -18.38
C TYR A 652 9.78 -10.46 -18.42
N CYS A 653 9.08 -9.38 -18.08
CA CYS A 653 7.63 -9.34 -18.11
C CYS A 653 7.09 -9.62 -19.52
N ASP A 654 7.69 -8.97 -20.53
CA ASP A 654 7.28 -9.15 -21.93
C ASP A 654 7.56 -10.58 -22.42
N TYR A 655 8.71 -11.14 -22.07
CA TYR A 655 9.09 -12.48 -22.51
C TYR A 655 8.24 -13.58 -21.89
N TYR A 656 8.06 -13.54 -20.56
CA TYR A 656 7.38 -14.60 -19.81
C TYR A 656 5.87 -14.43 -19.76
N ARG A 657 5.36 -13.21 -19.93
CA ARG A 657 3.94 -12.88 -19.84
C ARG A 657 3.26 -13.53 -18.61
N PRO A 658 3.76 -13.24 -17.39
CA PRO A 658 3.16 -13.81 -16.17
C PRO A 658 1.71 -13.35 -15.98
N ARG A 659 0.95 -14.11 -15.21
CA ARG A 659 -0.44 -13.74 -14.83
C ARG A 659 -0.46 -12.46 -13.99
N PHE A 660 0.51 -12.35 -13.06
CA PHE A 660 0.63 -11.18 -12.17
C PHE A 660 2.08 -10.71 -12.14
N PHE A 661 2.23 -9.41 -11.92
CA PHE A 661 3.51 -8.71 -11.92
C PHE A 661 3.54 -7.74 -10.74
N ILE A 662 4.64 -7.74 -9.97
CA ILE A 662 4.90 -6.81 -8.88
C ILE A 662 6.25 -6.14 -9.10
N LEU A 663 6.26 -4.81 -9.15
CA LEU A 663 7.49 -4.01 -9.13
C LEU A 663 7.52 -3.22 -7.83
N GLU A 664 8.56 -3.39 -7.02
CA GLU A 664 8.79 -2.62 -5.80
C GLU A 664 9.93 -1.63 -6.01
N ASN A 665 9.80 -0.45 -5.41
CA ASN A 665 10.89 0.53 -5.45
C ASN A 665 10.77 1.52 -4.28
N VAL A 666 11.77 2.38 -4.14
CA VAL A 666 11.72 3.47 -3.15
C VAL A 666 10.57 4.43 -3.48
N ARG A 667 10.06 5.13 -2.47
CA ARG A 667 8.94 6.07 -2.64
C ARG A 667 9.21 7.09 -3.74
N ASN A 668 10.44 7.59 -3.84
CA ASN A 668 10.81 8.62 -4.81
C ASN A 668 10.80 8.14 -6.26
N PHE A 669 10.70 6.82 -6.51
CA PHE A 669 10.49 6.25 -7.85
C PHE A 669 9.36 6.97 -8.59
N VAL A 670 8.25 7.26 -7.89
CA VAL A 670 7.07 7.88 -8.52
C VAL A 670 7.29 9.35 -8.89
N SER A 671 8.27 10.01 -8.26
CA SER A 671 8.57 11.44 -8.53
C SER A 671 9.83 11.66 -9.37
N PHE A 672 10.65 10.63 -9.61
CA PHE A 672 11.90 10.75 -10.37
C PHE A 672 11.68 11.40 -11.74
N LYS A 673 12.53 12.38 -12.07
CA LYS A 673 12.56 13.06 -13.37
C LYS A 673 11.17 13.62 -13.73
N ARG A 674 10.50 14.27 -12.77
CA ARG A 674 9.14 14.81 -12.94
C ARG A 674 8.14 13.71 -13.34
N ASN A 675 8.15 12.61 -12.61
CA ASN A 675 7.30 11.43 -12.81
C ASN A 675 7.57 10.65 -14.12
N MET A 676 8.59 11.01 -14.90
CA MET A 676 8.83 10.40 -16.22
C MET A 676 9.13 8.89 -16.10
N VAL A 677 9.88 8.47 -15.06
CA VAL A 677 10.20 7.05 -14.86
C VAL A 677 8.91 6.25 -14.61
N LEU A 678 8.02 6.77 -13.77
CA LEU A 678 6.70 6.16 -13.52
C LEU A 678 5.87 6.07 -14.82
N LYS A 679 5.76 7.20 -15.55
CA LYS A 679 4.97 7.27 -16.79
C LYS A 679 5.47 6.27 -17.82
N LEU A 680 6.78 6.19 -18.03
CA LEU A 680 7.38 5.26 -19.01
C LEU A 680 7.18 3.79 -18.59
N THR A 681 7.30 3.49 -17.31
CA THR A 681 7.08 2.13 -16.79
C THR A 681 5.61 1.72 -17.01
N MET A 682 4.67 2.58 -16.65
CA MET A 682 3.24 2.34 -16.86
C MET A 682 2.92 2.21 -18.36
N ARG A 683 3.54 3.07 -19.19
CA ARG A 683 3.36 3.02 -20.66
C ARG A 683 3.82 1.68 -21.24
N CYS A 684 4.96 1.16 -20.79
CA CYS A 684 5.45 -0.15 -21.23
C CYS A 684 4.45 -1.28 -20.89
N LEU A 685 3.90 -1.27 -19.68
CA LEU A 685 2.91 -2.28 -19.26
C LEU A 685 1.62 -2.18 -20.07
N VAL A 686 1.14 -0.96 -20.31
CA VAL A 686 -0.07 -0.69 -21.12
C VAL A 686 0.17 -1.17 -22.56
N ARG A 687 1.33 -0.90 -23.15
CA ARG A 687 1.68 -1.36 -24.51
C ARG A 687 1.78 -2.86 -24.61
N MET A 688 2.25 -3.55 -23.58
CA MET A 688 2.24 -5.02 -23.54
C MET A 688 0.81 -5.59 -23.44
N GLY A 689 -0.18 -4.77 -23.09
CA GLY A 689 -1.56 -5.20 -22.91
C GLY A 689 -1.93 -5.55 -21.46
N TYR A 690 -1.05 -5.33 -20.50
CA TYR A 690 -1.32 -5.57 -19.08
C TYR A 690 -2.31 -4.56 -18.52
N GLN A 691 -3.22 -5.02 -17.67
CA GLN A 691 -3.89 -4.17 -16.68
C GLN A 691 -2.86 -3.73 -15.66
N CYS A 692 -2.85 -2.48 -15.21
CA CYS A 692 -1.82 -2.02 -14.26
C CYS A 692 -2.27 -0.83 -13.43
N THR A 693 -1.59 -0.64 -12.30
CA THR A 693 -1.82 0.45 -11.35
C THR A 693 -0.52 0.71 -10.57
N PHE A 694 -0.46 1.86 -9.92
CA PHE A 694 0.66 2.23 -9.06
C PHE A 694 0.14 2.80 -7.74
N GLY A 695 0.95 2.74 -6.71
CA GLY A 695 0.63 3.32 -5.41
C GLY A 695 1.84 3.30 -4.49
N VAL A 696 1.74 4.05 -3.40
CA VAL A 696 2.74 4.10 -2.33
C VAL A 696 2.13 3.49 -1.07
N LEU A 697 2.85 2.58 -0.43
CA LEU A 697 2.42 1.92 0.80
C LEU A 697 3.42 2.20 1.93
N GLN A 698 2.90 2.28 3.16
CA GLN A 698 3.68 2.44 4.39
C GLN A 698 3.81 1.09 5.09
N ALA A 699 5.02 0.57 5.21
CA ALA A 699 5.27 -0.74 5.84
C ALA A 699 4.74 -0.80 7.29
N GLY A 700 4.82 0.31 8.03
CA GLY A 700 4.29 0.40 9.39
C GLY A 700 2.80 0.06 9.51
N ASN A 701 2.04 0.24 8.43
CA ASN A 701 0.62 -0.11 8.37
C ASN A 701 0.36 -1.62 8.26
N TYR A 702 1.40 -2.44 8.17
CA TYR A 702 1.25 -3.90 7.94
C TYR A 702 1.93 -4.75 8.99
N GLY A 703 2.27 -4.15 10.16
CA GLY A 703 2.72 -4.90 11.31
C GLY A 703 4.23 -4.91 11.53
N VAL A 704 4.93 -3.88 11.05
CA VAL A 704 6.34 -3.63 11.39
C VAL A 704 6.50 -2.31 12.13
N SER A 705 7.59 -2.20 12.90
CA SER A 705 7.84 -1.07 13.78
C SER A 705 8.71 0.01 13.12
N GLN A 706 8.61 0.17 11.79
CA GLN A 706 9.44 1.16 11.09
C GLN A 706 8.62 2.00 10.11
N THR A 707 9.05 3.24 9.94
CA THR A 707 8.57 4.09 8.84
C THR A 707 9.33 3.72 7.57
N ARG A 708 8.60 3.20 6.57
CA ARG A 708 9.20 2.79 5.29
C ARG A 708 8.14 2.88 4.20
N ARG A 709 8.15 3.99 3.47
CA ARG A 709 7.24 4.17 2.32
C ARG A 709 7.89 3.58 1.08
N ARG A 710 7.12 2.77 0.35
CA ARG A 710 7.60 2.11 -0.86
C ARG A 710 6.58 2.22 -1.97
N ALA A 711 7.06 2.48 -3.18
CA ALA A 711 6.25 2.49 -4.40
C ALA A 711 6.08 1.06 -4.89
N PHE A 712 4.85 0.73 -5.30
CA PHE A 712 4.51 -0.55 -5.92
C PHE A 712 3.77 -0.30 -7.21
N ILE A 713 4.16 -1.03 -8.26
CA ILE A 713 3.36 -1.17 -9.49
C ILE A 713 2.87 -2.62 -9.51
N LEU A 714 1.56 -2.78 -9.65
CA LEU A 714 0.89 -4.07 -9.78
C LEU A 714 0.34 -4.18 -11.20
N ALA A 715 0.48 -5.36 -11.80
CA ALA A 715 -0.12 -5.62 -13.11
C ALA A 715 -0.75 -7.00 -13.14
N ALA A 716 -1.75 -7.16 -13.99
CA ALA A 716 -2.45 -8.43 -14.22
C ALA A 716 -2.63 -8.64 -15.71
N ALA A 717 -2.51 -9.89 -16.15
CA ALA A 717 -2.73 -10.31 -17.54
C ALA A 717 -4.18 -10.04 -17.96
N PRO A 718 -4.45 -9.90 -19.27
CA PRO A 718 -5.83 -9.83 -19.75
C PRO A 718 -6.65 -11.00 -19.26
N GLY A 719 -7.87 -10.73 -18.77
CA GLY A 719 -8.79 -11.73 -18.23
C GLY A 719 -8.55 -12.07 -16.76
N GLU A 720 -7.44 -11.68 -16.17
CA GLU A 720 -7.23 -11.77 -14.73
C GLU A 720 -7.81 -10.51 -14.05
N LYS A 721 -8.06 -10.59 -12.76
CA LYS A 721 -8.51 -9.41 -12.01
C LYS A 721 -7.31 -8.67 -11.42
N LEU A 722 -7.18 -7.38 -11.71
CA LEU A 722 -6.10 -6.56 -11.17
C LEU A 722 -6.28 -6.40 -9.65
N PRO A 723 -5.28 -6.77 -8.83
CA PRO A 723 -5.43 -6.69 -7.38
C PRO A 723 -5.61 -5.26 -6.89
N LEU A 724 -6.34 -5.11 -5.79
CA LEU A 724 -6.38 -3.86 -5.03
C LEU A 724 -5.12 -3.75 -4.16
N TYR A 725 -4.79 -2.55 -3.72
CA TYR A 725 -3.79 -2.37 -2.67
C TYR A 725 -4.40 -2.78 -1.32
N PRO A 726 -3.61 -3.42 -0.44
CA PRO A 726 -4.14 -3.91 0.83
C PRO A 726 -4.53 -2.77 1.77
N GLU A 727 -5.63 -2.94 2.48
CA GLU A 727 -6.03 -2.03 3.55
C GLU A 727 -5.03 -2.14 4.73
N PRO A 728 -4.75 -1.06 5.45
CA PRO A 728 -3.90 -1.12 6.63
C PRO A 728 -4.42 -2.12 7.67
N THR A 729 -3.53 -2.97 8.19
CA THR A 729 -3.86 -3.87 9.29
C THR A 729 -3.55 -3.24 10.65
N HIS A 730 -2.57 -2.35 10.71
CA HIS A 730 -2.08 -1.69 11.93
C HIS A 730 -2.13 -0.19 11.75
N VAL A 731 -2.47 0.52 12.81
CA VAL A 731 -2.38 1.99 12.82
C VAL A 731 -0.92 2.40 12.77
N PHE A 732 -0.63 3.56 12.20
CA PHE A 732 0.72 4.10 12.12
C PHE A 732 0.66 5.63 12.18
N SER A 733 1.79 6.26 12.46
CA SER A 733 1.93 7.72 12.56
C SER A 733 1.30 8.41 11.34
N ARG A 734 0.52 9.47 11.57
CA ARG A 734 -0.16 10.24 10.52
C ARG A 734 0.82 10.81 9.50
N ARG A 735 1.97 11.29 9.96
CA ARG A 735 3.02 11.81 9.06
C ARG A 735 3.56 10.71 8.16
N GLY A 736 3.74 9.50 8.68
CA GLY A 736 4.17 8.34 7.91
C GLY A 736 3.15 7.84 6.90
N CYS A 737 1.89 8.26 7.00
CA CYS A 737 0.79 7.80 6.16
C CYS A 737 0.38 8.82 5.07
N GLN A 738 1.26 9.74 4.72
CA GLN A 738 1.07 10.62 3.57
C GLN A 738 1.48 9.85 2.30
N LEU A 739 0.52 9.18 1.68
CA LEU A 739 0.76 8.17 0.64
C LEU A 739 0.26 8.59 -0.75
N SER A 740 -0.31 9.77 -0.90
CA SER A 740 -0.74 10.27 -2.21
C SER A 740 0.45 10.59 -3.12
N VAL A 741 0.23 10.47 -4.42
CA VAL A 741 1.24 10.70 -5.46
C VAL A 741 0.77 11.83 -6.37
N ALA A 742 1.55 12.89 -6.46
CA ALA A 742 1.30 13.98 -7.40
C ALA A 742 1.98 13.69 -8.74
N VAL A 743 1.21 13.72 -9.83
CA VAL A 743 1.72 13.57 -11.20
C VAL A 743 1.17 14.74 -12.02
N GLY A 744 2.04 15.69 -12.34
CA GLY A 744 1.60 16.94 -12.97
C GLY A 744 0.71 17.74 -12.02
N ARG A 745 -0.52 17.99 -12.43
CA ARG A 745 -1.52 18.71 -11.63
C ARG A 745 -2.46 17.77 -10.86
N ASP A 746 -2.41 16.49 -11.16
CA ASP A 746 -3.33 15.50 -10.60
C ASP A 746 -2.72 14.81 -9.39
N LYS A 747 -3.58 14.41 -8.47
CA LYS A 747 -3.20 13.71 -7.25
C LYS A 747 -3.85 12.33 -7.27
N PHE A 748 -3.03 11.30 -7.07
CA PHE A 748 -3.44 9.91 -7.14
C PHE A 748 -3.34 9.27 -5.77
N TYR A 749 -4.27 8.37 -5.47
CA TYR A 749 -4.38 7.68 -4.18
C TYR A 749 -4.36 6.18 -4.42
N SER A 750 -3.71 5.43 -3.54
CA SER A 750 -4.00 4.01 -3.42
C SER A 750 -5.48 3.88 -3.01
N ASN A 751 -6.13 2.80 -3.37
CA ASN A 751 -7.57 2.65 -3.15
C ASN A 751 -7.94 2.21 -1.72
N CYS A 752 -7.10 2.52 -0.71
CA CYS A 752 -7.36 2.19 0.69
C CYS A 752 -8.53 3.02 1.24
N ARG A 753 -9.49 2.35 1.85
CA ARG A 753 -10.67 2.99 2.50
C ARG A 753 -10.32 3.50 3.89
N TRP A 754 -9.43 2.83 4.60
CA TRP A 754 -9.12 3.09 6.00
C TRP A 754 -7.92 4.03 6.11
N LEU A 755 -8.16 5.31 5.89
CA LEU A 755 -7.11 6.33 5.89
C LEU A 755 -6.68 6.76 7.29
N LEU A 756 -7.59 6.67 8.28
CA LEU A 756 -7.38 7.28 9.59
C LEU A 756 -7.12 6.29 10.71
N SER A 757 -7.41 4.99 10.52
CA SER A 757 -7.19 3.98 11.54
C SER A 757 -7.11 2.58 10.91
N ALA A 758 -7.06 1.55 11.75
CA ALA A 758 -6.89 0.15 11.32
C ALA A 758 -7.39 -0.81 12.40
N PRO A 759 -7.55 -2.11 12.09
CA PRO A 759 -7.99 -3.09 13.08
C PRO A 759 -7.08 -3.28 14.29
N TYR A 760 -5.75 -3.15 14.10
CA TYR A 760 -4.76 -3.48 15.14
C TYR A 760 -3.94 -2.26 15.53
N ARG A 761 -3.43 -2.27 16.78
CA ARG A 761 -2.55 -1.24 17.32
C ARG A 761 -1.23 -1.17 16.54
N THR A 762 -0.54 -0.06 16.69
CA THR A 762 0.80 0.11 16.11
C THR A 762 1.79 -0.88 16.75
N VAL A 763 2.75 -1.35 15.94
CA VAL A 763 3.87 -2.17 16.40
C VAL A 763 5.02 -1.23 16.77
N THR A 764 5.55 -1.38 17.98
CA THR A 764 6.57 -0.46 18.53
C THR A 764 7.96 -1.06 18.51
N VAL A 765 8.97 -0.24 18.83
CA VAL A 765 10.34 -0.69 19.05
C VAL A 765 10.36 -1.74 20.18
N ARG A 766 9.57 -1.55 21.24
CA ARG A 766 9.42 -2.51 22.34
C ARG A 766 8.97 -3.88 21.81
N ASP A 767 7.96 -3.91 20.94
CA ASP A 767 7.54 -5.16 20.28
C ASP A 767 8.70 -5.83 19.54
N ALA A 768 9.50 -5.05 18.82
CA ALA A 768 10.53 -5.58 17.93
C ALA A 768 11.72 -6.17 18.67
N MET A 769 12.10 -5.60 19.83
CA MET A 769 13.43 -5.94 20.35
C MET A 769 13.54 -6.04 21.89
N SER A 770 12.46 -5.85 22.66
CA SER A 770 12.59 -5.83 24.13
C SER A 770 12.89 -7.21 24.76
N ASP A 771 12.64 -8.29 24.02
CA ASP A 771 12.92 -9.66 24.46
C ASP A 771 14.35 -10.14 24.10
N LEU A 772 15.10 -9.32 23.35
CA LEU A 772 16.44 -9.69 22.92
C LEU A 772 17.46 -9.42 24.04
N PRO A 773 18.43 -10.31 24.22
CA PRO A 773 19.39 -10.13 25.33
C PRO A 773 20.34 -8.98 25.13
N GLU A 774 20.88 -8.45 26.21
CA GLU A 774 21.88 -7.38 26.18
C GLU A 774 23.17 -7.87 25.52
N ILE A 775 23.73 -7.04 24.61
CA ILE A 775 25.01 -7.31 23.95
C ILE A 775 25.90 -6.06 24.03
N PRO A 776 27.23 -6.22 24.05
CA PRO A 776 28.14 -5.07 24.02
C PRO A 776 28.30 -4.49 22.62
N ASN A 777 28.83 -3.28 22.51
CA ASN A 777 29.33 -2.70 21.28
C ASN A 777 30.33 -3.66 20.63
N GLY A 778 30.14 -3.93 19.32
CA GLY A 778 31.02 -4.81 18.56
C GLY A 778 30.79 -6.30 18.80
N ALA A 779 29.63 -6.69 19.37
CA ALA A 779 29.30 -8.11 19.60
C ALA A 779 29.34 -8.91 18.29
N LYS A 780 30.04 -10.06 18.29
CA LYS A 780 30.30 -10.86 17.08
C LYS A 780 29.82 -12.31 17.19
N GLN A 781 29.31 -12.75 18.33
CA GLN A 781 28.86 -14.13 18.49
C GLN A 781 27.55 -14.35 17.75
N GLU A 782 27.59 -15.10 16.65
CA GLU A 782 26.47 -15.28 15.72
C GLU A 782 25.29 -16.06 16.30
N GLU A 783 25.55 -16.94 17.28
CA GLU A 783 24.51 -17.73 17.93
C GLU A 783 24.62 -17.57 19.45
N ILE A 784 23.53 -17.11 20.06
CA ILE A 784 23.41 -16.95 21.51
C ILE A 784 22.02 -17.47 21.95
N SER A 785 21.83 -17.66 23.25
CA SER A 785 20.51 -18.02 23.78
C SER A 785 19.65 -16.79 23.97
N TYR A 786 18.34 -16.95 23.86
CA TYR A 786 17.39 -15.90 24.27
C TYR A 786 17.53 -15.70 25.81
N GLY A 787 17.40 -14.46 26.24
CA GLY A 787 17.47 -14.12 27.65
C GLY A 787 16.19 -14.37 28.44
N GLY A 788 15.10 -14.76 27.76
CA GLY A 788 13.80 -14.99 28.39
C GLY A 788 12.71 -15.29 27.35
N ASP A 789 11.48 -15.40 27.81
CA ASP A 789 10.33 -15.74 26.99
C ASP A 789 9.86 -14.52 26.17
N PRO A 790 9.21 -14.73 25.02
CA PRO A 790 8.63 -13.62 24.26
C PRO A 790 7.51 -12.96 25.06
N GLN A 791 7.46 -11.63 25.01
CA GLN A 791 6.54 -10.83 25.81
C GLN A 791 5.30 -10.38 25.04
N SER A 792 5.43 -10.19 23.73
CA SER A 792 4.37 -9.63 22.90
C SER A 792 3.97 -10.58 21.77
N HIS A 793 2.83 -10.33 21.15
CA HIS A 793 2.37 -11.06 19.97
C HIS A 793 3.42 -11.03 18.85
N PHE A 794 4.00 -9.84 18.57
CA PHE A 794 5.02 -9.69 17.54
C PHE A 794 6.23 -10.58 17.83
N GLN A 795 6.71 -10.62 19.09
CA GLN A 795 7.86 -11.44 19.50
C GLN A 795 7.54 -12.94 19.35
N ARG A 796 6.34 -13.39 19.75
CA ARG A 796 5.90 -14.78 19.55
C ARG A 796 5.89 -15.14 18.07
N TRP A 797 5.36 -14.23 17.23
CA TRP A 797 5.32 -14.43 15.78
C TRP A 797 6.73 -14.52 15.18
N MET A 798 7.65 -13.66 15.60
CA MET A 798 9.04 -13.65 15.10
C MET A 798 9.80 -14.92 15.52
N ARG A 799 9.59 -15.41 16.75
CA ARG A 799 10.23 -16.63 17.23
C ARG A 799 9.65 -17.92 16.61
N GLY A 800 8.40 -17.89 16.17
CA GLY A 800 7.70 -19.03 15.56
C GLY A 800 7.12 -20.00 16.57
N THR A 801 6.34 -20.96 16.08
CA THR A 801 5.68 -21.97 16.89
C THR A 801 6.63 -23.14 17.24
N ASP A 802 6.40 -23.74 18.34
CA ASP A 802 7.26 -24.54 19.21
C ASP A 802 8.05 -25.74 18.66
N SER A 803 7.80 -26.21 17.46
CA SER A 803 8.44 -27.45 17.02
C SER A 803 9.82 -27.26 16.37
N GLU A 804 10.18 -26.04 16.03
CA GLU A 804 11.42 -25.73 15.32
C GLU A 804 12.31 -24.69 16.00
N SER A 805 11.87 -24.08 17.10
CA SER A 805 12.69 -23.11 17.83
C SER A 805 13.76 -23.84 18.62
N SER A 806 14.96 -23.79 18.12
CA SER A 806 16.14 -24.42 18.74
C SER A 806 16.59 -23.74 20.06
N GLY A 807 15.84 -22.72 20.51
CA GLY A 807 16.27 -21.89 21.63
C GLY A 807 17.45 -20.98 21.31
N VAL A 808 17.88 -20.97 20.06
CA VAL A 808 19.10 -20.27 19.63
C VAL A 808 18.69 -19.00 18.84
N LEU A 809 19.15 -17.86 19.28
CA LEU A 809 19.01 -16.57 18.62
C LEU A 809 20.21 -16.36 17.71
N ARG A 810 19.96 -16.09 16.42
CA ARG A 810 21.01 -15.86 15.41
C ARG A 810 21.11 -14.40 15.03
N ASP A 811 22.33 -13.99 14.69
CA ASP A 811 22.63 -12.69 14.08
C ASP A 811 22.32 -11.49 14.98
N HIS A 812 22.25 -11.70 16.31
CA HIS A 812 22.17 -10.59 17.27
C HIS A 812 23.58 -10.06 17.52
N ILE A 813 24.15 -9.49 16.46
CA ILE A 813 25.52 -8.95 16.37
C ILE A 813 25.44 -7.48 15.95
N CYS A 814 26.36 -6.67 16.44
CA CYS A 814 26.39 -5.24 16.10
C CYS A 814 27.77 -4.79 15.67
N LYS A 815 27.80 -3.73 14.87
CA LYS A 815 29.05 -3.13 14.37
C LYS A 815 29.86 -2.58 15.53
N ASP A 816 31.17 -2.76 15.43
CA ASP A 816 32.17 -2.21 16.36
C ASP A 816 32.45 -0.76 15.98
N MET A 817 32.10 0.17 16.83
CA MET A 817 32.30 1.60 16.60
C MET A 817 33.70 2.03 16.98
N ALA A 818 34.28 2.97 16.22
CA ALA A 818 35.57 3.60 16.54
C ALA A 818 35.53 4.25 17.93
N PRO A 819 36.65 4.33 18.65
CA PRO A 819 36.65 4.80 20.06
C PRO A 819 35.96 6.12 20.31
N LEU A 820 36.12 7.11 19.41
CA LEU A 820 35.42 8.40 19.51
C LEU A 820 33.91 8.27 19.35
N VAL A 821 33.46 7.47 18.39
CA VAL A 821 32.02 7.24 18.15
C VAL A 821 31.41 6.49 19.33
N GLU A 822 32.11 5.47 19.87
CA GLU A 822 31.67 4.73 21.06
C GLU A 822 31.52 5.68 22.27
N ALA A 823 32.49 6.57 22.49
CA ALA A 823 32.42 7.57 23.56
C ALA A 823 31.20 8.49 23.40
N ARG A 824 30.95 8.97 22.16
CA ARG A 824 29.76 9.79 21.88
C ARG A 824 28.48 9.04 22.24
N ILE A 825 28.34 7.81 21.79
CA ILE A 825 27.16 6.97 22.08
C ILE A 825 26.94 6.84 23.60
N ALA A 826 28.00 6.63 24.35
CA ALA A 826 27.94 6.50 25.82
C ALA A 826 27.40 7.75 26.51
N PHE A 827 27.63 8.93 25.94
CA PHE A 827 27.16 10.20 26.48
C PHE A 827 25.77 10.62 26.02
N ILE A 828 25.14 9.89 25.05
CA ILE A 828 23.76 10.18 24.67
C ILE A 828 22.84 9.62 25.77
N PRO A 829 22.00 10.46 26.42
CA PRO A 829 21.11 9.99 27.48
C PRO A 829 20.11 8.94 27.01
N SER A 830 19.71 8.05 27.92
CA SER A 830 18.71 7.01 27.67
C SER A 830 17.28 7.55 27.89
N LYS A 831 16.95 8.63 27.22
CA LYS A 831 15.63 9.32 27.28
C LYS A 831 15.05 9.47 25.89
N PRO A 832 13.72 9.44 25.78
CA PRO A 832 13.05 9.70 24.48
C PRO A 832 13.51 11.01 23.84
N GLY A 833 13.79 10.97 22.55
CA GLY A 833 14.22 12.14 21.80
C GLY A 833 15.69 12.54 21.97
N SER A 834 16.48 11.78 22.74
CA SER A 834 17.92 12.06 22.91
C SER A 834 18.69 11.86 21.62
N ASP A 835 19.57 12.80 21.31
CA ASP A 835 20.43 12.74 20.12
C ASP A 835 21.72 13.58 20.34
N TRP A 836 22.47 13.85 19.27
CA TRP A 836 23.74 14.59 19.33
C TRP A 836 23.64 15.92 20.07
N ARG A 837 22.45 16.54 20.10
CA ARG A 837 22.23 17.86 20.75
C ARG A 837 22.28 17.75 22.29
N ASP A 838 22.25 16.53 22.81
CA ASP A 838 22.41 16.25 24.25
C ASP A 838 23.85 15.91 24.64
N LEU A 839 24.82 15.95 23.69
CA LEU A 839 26.22 15.69 23.98
C LEU A 839 26.83 16.82 24.80
N PRO A 840 27.61 16.53 25.87
CA PRO A 840 28.30 17.56 26.62
C PRO A 840 29.58 18.01 25.89
N ASN A 841 29.94 19.26 26.09
CA ASN A 841 31.21 19.81 25.56
C ASN A 841 32.32 19.62 26.61
N THR A 842 32.88 18.40 26.65
CA THR A 842 33.89 18.05 27.66
C THR A 842 35.03 17.23 27.05
N GLU A 843 36.11 17.10 27.76
CA GLU A 843 37.26 16.27 27.40
C GLU A 843 37.05 14.86 27.97
N VAL A 844 37.27 13.84 27.14
CA VAL A 844 37.07 12.45 27.51
C VAL A 844 38.27 11.63 27.04
N ARG A 845 38.78 10.74 27.89
CA ARG A 845 39.83 9.78 27.52
C ARG A 845 39.17 8.57 26.83
N LEU A 846 39.57 8.32 25.61
CA LEU A 846 39.04 7.26 24.76
C LEU A 846 39.73 5.92 25.08
N LYS A 847 39.14 4.79 24.63
CA LYS A 847 39.69 3.45 24.83
C LYS A 847 41.10 3.25 24.23
N ASP A 848 41.41 3.99 23.16
CA ASP A 848 42.72 3.96 22.50
C ASP A 848 43.78 4.82 23.21
N GLY A 849 43.43 5.46 24.34
CA GLY A 849 44.30 6.28 25.14
C GLY A 849 44.36 7.75 24.69
N VAL A 850 43.74 8.10 23.56
CA VAL A 850 43.67 9.47 23.09
C VAL A 850 42.62 10.24 23.91
N SER A 851 42.90 11.53 24.24
CA SER A 851 41.91 12.41 24.90
C SER A 851 41.27 13.31 23.86
N THR A 852 39.95 13.51 23.95
CA THR A 852 39.23 14.48 23.12
C THR A 852 39.57 15.90 23.61
N VAL A 853 39.22 16.86 22.77
CA VAL A 853 39.31 18.28 23.11
C VAL A 853 37.90 18.90 23.08
N LYS A 854 37.71 19.97 23.84
CA LYS A 854 36.46 20.73 23.81
C LYS A 854 36.25 21.38 22.44
N LEU A 855 35.02 21.32 21.94
CA LEU A 855 34.61 22.06 20.74
C LEU A 855 34.63 23.58 21.07
N ARG A 856 35.28 24.38 20.24
CA ARG A 856 35.43 25.82 20.44
C ARG A 856 34.42 26.58 19.58
N TYR A 857 33.65 27.44 20.21
CA TYR A 857 32.69 28.34 19.57
C TYR A 857 33.38 29.68 19.41
N THR A 858 33.79 30.04 18.20
CA THR A 858 34.68 31.19 17.89
C THR A 858 33.96 32.27 17.09
N HIS A 859 32.69 32.05 16.73
CA HIS A 859 31.91 32.96 15.88
C HIS A 859 30.50 33.16 16.45
N GLU A 860 29.92 34.33 16.17
CA GLU A 860 28.49 34.55 16.46
C GLU A 860 27.62 33.83 15.45
N ASP A 861 26.54 33.19 15.91
CA ASP A 861 25.58 32.57 15.02
C ASP A 861 24.35 33.48 14.86
N LYS A 862 24.13 33.96 13.63
CA LYS A 862 22.99 34.84 13.31
C LYS A 862 21.61 34.16 13.53
N ASN A 863 21.56 32.83 13.52
CA ASN A 863 20.33 32.04 13.67
C ASN A 863 20.15 31.53 15.10
N GLY A 864 21.11 31.67 15.98
CA GLY A 864 21.03 31.24 17.36
C GLY A 864 21.79 32.16 18.30
N ARG A 865 21.10 32.72 19.27
CA ARG A 865 21.69 33.60 20.27
C ARG A 865 21.66 32.98 21.65
N SER A 866 22.76 33.00 22.34
CA SER A 866 22.85 32.56 23.72
C SER A 866 22.16 33.56 24.65
N SER A 867 21.46 33.06 25.65
CA SER A 867 20.92 33.89 26.73
C SER A 867 22.02 34.56 27.58
N SER A 868 23.17 33.90 27.68
CA SER A 868 24.36 34.36 28.42
C SER A 868 25.29 35.23 27.56
N GLY A 869 25.00 35.38 26.26
CA GLY A 869 25.88 36.09 25.33
C GLY A 869 27.08 35.28 24.82
N ALA A 870 27.10 33.96 25.09
CA ALA A 870 28.14 33.07 24.59
C ALA A 870 28.05 32.90 23.07
N MET A 871 29.18 32.72 22.39
CA MET A 871 29.24 32.42 20.95
C MET A 871 28.69 31.02 20.68
N ARG A 872 27.96 30.88 19.58
CA ARG A 872 27.35 29.58 19.17
C ARG A 872 27.81 29.08 17.79
N GLY A 873 28.63 29.86 17.08
CA GLY A 873 29.15 29.50 15.77
C GLY A 873 30.51 28.81 15.83
N VAL A 874 30.70 27.74 15.10
CA VAL A 874 31.92 26.92 15.03
C VAL A 874 32.74 27.22 13.76
N CYS A 875 32.21 28.09 12.89
CA CYS A 875 32.80 28.39 11.59
C CYS A 875 32.33 29.79 11.17
N SER A 876 33.15 30.49 10.43
CA SER A 876 32.88 31.83 9.86
C SER A 876 31.55 31.88 9.06
N CYS A 877 31.08 30.77 8.53
CA CYS A 877 29.80 30.72 7.81
C CYS A 877 28.59 30.95 8.73
N ALA A 878 28.73 30.79 10.06
CA ALA A 878 27.67 31.13 11.01
C ALA A 878 27.35 32.63 10.97
N GLU A 879 28.32 33.44 10.62
CA GLU A 879 28.22 34.92 10.45
C GLU A 879 27.86 35.31 9.00
N SER A 880 27.45 34.37 8.15
CA SER A 880 27.18 34.57 6.70
C SER A 880 28.43 34.82 5.85
N ARG A 881 29.59 34.51 6.36
CA ARG A 881 30.84 34.56 5.59
C ARG A 881 31.11 33.22 4.91
N GLN A 882 32.08 33.18 4.00
CA GLN A 882 32.51 31.91 3.39
C GLN A 882 33.18 31.02 4.45
N CYS A 883 33.01 29.71 4.36
CA CYS A 883 33.64 28.75 5.27
C CYS A 883 35.16 28.86 5.21
N ASP A 884 35.80 28.98 6.38
CA ASP A 884 37.26 28.95 6.51
C ASP A 884 37.69 27.52 6.85
N PRO A 885 38.55 26.89 6.05
CA PRO A 885 39.06 25.54 6.36
C PRO A 885 39.78 25.46 7.72
N LEU A 886 40.33 26.56 8.19
CA LEU A 886 41.03 26.64 9.50
C LEU A 886 40.08 26.54 10.69
N ASP A 887 38.80 26.80 10.49
CA ASP A 887 37.76 26.66 11.53
C ASP A 887 37.44 25.21 11.84
N LYS A 888 37.81 24.26 10.94
CA LYS A 888 37.48 22.82 11.10
C LYS A 888 38.20 22.24 12.32
N GLN A 889 37.44 21.61 13.18
CA GLN A 889 37.95 21.02 14.42
C GLN A 889 37.79 19.49 14.38
N HIS A 890 38.72 18.81 15.05
CA HIS A 890 38.77 17.36 15.05
C HIS A 890 38.86 16.87 16.49
N ASN A 891 38.50 15.61 16.70
CA ASN A 891 38.63 14.92 17.97
C ASN A 891 37.83 15.57 19.10
N THR A 892 36.65 16.12 18.78
CA THR A 892 35.69 16.70 19.73
C THR A 892 34.59 15.73 20.04
N LEU A 893 34.08 15.69 21.25
CA LEU A 893 32.94 14.84 21.62
C LEU A 893 31.70 15.22 20.82
N ILE A 894 31.36 16.51 20.73
CA ILE A 894 30.35 17.05 19.82
C ILE A 894 30.97 17.10 18.43
N PRO A 895 30.43 16.38 17.42
CA PRO A 895 31.01 16.44 16.05
C PRO A 895 30.91 17.85 15.46
N TRP A 896 32.04 18.46 15.08
CA TRP A 896 32.10 19.82 14.56
C TRP A 896 31.16 20.05 13.37
N CYS A 897 30.99 19.03 12.50
CA CYS A 897 30.17 19.14 11.27
C CYS A 897 28.69 19.36 11.57
N LEU A 898 28.18 18.93 12.72
CA LEU A 898 26.76 19.03 13.03
C LEU A 898 26.34 20.46 13.39
N PRO A 899 26.96 21.16 14.35
CA PRO A 899 26.63 22.58 14.53
C PRO A 899 27.05 23.44 13.32
N HIS A 900 28.09 23.05 12.58
CA HIS A 900 28.57 23.79 11.40
C HIS A 900 27.45 23.90 10.33
N THR A 901 26.68 22.86 10.11
CA THR A 901 25.64 22.84 9.05
C THR A 901 24.22 22.71 9.59
N GLY A 902 24.04 22.68 10.90
CA GLY A 902 22.75 22.44 11.57
C GLY A 902 21.62 23.36 11.11
N ASN A 903 21.93 24.65 10.95
CA ASN A 903 20.94 25.65 10.55
C ASN A 903 20.34 25.41 9.14
N ARG A 904 21.01 24.61 8.33
CA ARG A 904 20.61 24.31 6.94
C ARG A 904 19.92 22.92 6.82
N HIS A 905 19.95 22.13 7.87
CA HIS A 905 19.53 20.73 7.83
C HIS A 905 18.65 20.34 9.03
N ASN A 906 17.71 21.19 9.38
CA ASN A 906 16.78 20.96 10.50
C ASN A 906 17.51 20.52 11.78
N ASN A 907 18.62 21.21 12.10
CA ASN A 907 19.47 20.95 13.28
C ASN A 907 19.98 19.51 13.38
N TRP A 908 19.97 18.75 12.25
CA TRP A 908 20.36 17.35 12.21
C TRP A 908 19.65 16.51 13.28
N ALA A 909 18.37 16.80 13.50
CA ALA A 909 17.56 16.11 14.51
C ALA A 909 17.59 14.60 14.26
N GLY A 910 17.90 13.83 15.30
CA GLY A 910 17.96 12.36 15.25
C GLY A 910 19.34 11.77 14.97
N LEU A 911 20.34 12.54 14.53
CA LEU A 911 21.70 11.99 14.40
C LEU A 911 22.25 11.65 15.78
N TYR A 912 22.92 10.51 15.93
CA TYR A 912 23.23 9.91 17.23
C TYR A 912 21.96 9.71 18.06
N GLY A 913 20.81 9.55 17.42
CA GLY A 913 19.53 9.43 18.10
C GLY A 913 19.27 8.05 18.67
N ARG A 914 18.73 8.02 19.89
CA ARG A 914 18.24 6.78 20.47
C ARG A 914 16.83 6.47 19.99
N LEU A 915 16.59 5.21 19.68
CA LEU A 915 15.23 4.70 19.47
C LEU A 915 14.44 4.85 20.77
N GLU A 916 13.16 5.11 20.63
CA GLU A 916 12.21 5.18 21.74
C GLU A 916 11.45 3.86 21.82
N TRP A 917 11.34 3.28 23.03
CA TRP A 917 10.67 1.99 23.23
C TRP A 917 9.26 1.98 22.66
N ASP A 918 8.50 3.03 22.90
CA ASP A 918 7.10 3.13 22.45
C ASP A 918 6.94 3.82 21.07
N GLY A 919 8.07 4.13 20.43
CA GLY A 919 8.11 4.72 19.09
C GLY A 919 8.34 3.69 17.99
N PHE A 920 8.91 4.16 16.88
CA PHE A 920 9.20 3.32 15.71
C PHE A 920 10.61 3.61 15.16
N PHE A 921 11.16 2.63 14.46
CA PHE A 921 12.44 2.77 13.73
C PHE A 921 12.30 3.77 12.59
N SER A 922 13.34 4.54 12.33
CA SER A 922 13.57 5.14 11.01
C SER A 922 13.70 4.04 9.96
N THR A 923 13.59 4.38 8.68
CA THR A 923 13.77 3.41 7.60
C THR A 923 15.08 2.64 7.81
N THR A 924 14.96 1.31 7.94
CA THR A 924 16.11 0.42 8.13
C THR A 924 16.96 0.43 6.86
N ILE A 925 18.21 0.84 7.02
CA ILE A 925 19.15 1.03 5.91
C ILE A 925 20.26 -0.04 5.92
N THR A 926 21.05 -0.06 4.87
CA THR A 926 22.11 -1.06 4.65
C THR A 926 23.32 -0.89 5.57
N ASN A 927 23.42 0.26 6.27
CA ASN A 927 24.56 0.54 7.14
C ASN A 927 24.12 1.45 8.29
N PRO A 928 23.86 0.90 9.50
CA PRO A 928 23.44 1.71 10.64
C PRO A 928 24.64 2.50 11.20
N GLU A 929 24.77 3.76 10.80
CA GLU A 929 25.81 4.70 11.23
C GLU A 929 25.15 5.85 11.99
N PRO A 930 25.66 6.21 13.20
CA PRO A 930 25.09 7.31 13.97
C PRO A 930 25.09 8.67 13.24
N MET A 931 26.06 8.89 12.36
CA MET A 931 26.18 10.08 11.51
C MET A 931 25.49 9.92 10.16
N GLY A 932 24.84 8.78 9.91
CA GLY A 932 24.11 8.54 8.67
C GLY A 932 22.87 9.42 8.57
N LYS A 933 22.39 9.67 7.36
CA LYS A 933 21.23 10.53 7.09
C LYS A 933 19.98 10.12 7.89
N GLN A 934 19.77 8.83 8.10
CA GLN A 934 18.65 8.31 8.88
C GLN A 934 18.86 8.43 10.40
N GLY A 935 20.08 8.37 10.87
CA GLY A 935 20.61 8.82 12.16
C GLY A 935 20.12 8.16 13.43
N ARG A 936 18.86 7.81 13.54
CA ARG A 936 18.25 7.27 14.77
C ARG A 936 18.46 5.75 14.81
N VAL A 937 19.68 5.34 15.18
CA VAL A 937 20.13 3.94 15.09
C VAL A 937 20.70 3.40 16.43
N LEU A 938 20.60 4.15 17.53
CA LEU A 938 21.08 3.70 18.82
C LEU A 938 20.00 2.94 19.58
N HIS A 939 20.41 1.87 20.27
CA HIS A 939 19.54 1.13 21.19
C HIS A 939 18.94 2.09 22.24
N PRO A 940 17.70 1.90 22.68
CA PRO A 940 17.10 2.83 23.67
C PRO A 940 17.92 2.99 24.96
N GLU A 941 18.59 1.92 25.42
CA GLU A 941 19.29 1.91 26.71
C GLU A 941 20.76 1.51 26.61
N GLN A 942 21.14 0.63 25.67
CA GLN A 942 22.52 0.12 25.55
C GLN A 942 23.37 1.07 24.73
N HIS A 943 24.69 1.07 24.96
CA HIS A 943 25.64 1.98 24.33
C HIS A 943 26.20 1.38 23.04
N ARG A 944 25.32 1.17 22.07
CA ARG A 944 25.64 0.56 20.79
C ARG A 944 24.60 0.93 19.72
N VAL A 945 24.99 0.71 18.48
CA VAL A 945 24.02 0.74 17.37
C VAL A 945 23.18 -0.55 17.36
N VAL A 946 22.07 -0.52 16.66
CA VAL A 946 21.17 -1.67 16.51
C VAL A 946 21.89 -2.86 15.87
N SER A 947 21.55 -4.07 16.30
CA SER A 947 22.10 -5.31 15.78
C SER A 947 21.45 -5.69 14.45
N VAL A 948 22.04 -6.66 13.75
CA VAL A 948 21.45 -7.24 12.54
C VAL A 948 20.06 -7.81 12.83
N ARG A 949 19.92 -8.58 13.94
CA ARG A 949 18.61 -9.17 14.30
C ARG A 949 17.56 -8.10 14.65
N GLU A 950 17.97 -7.03 15.32
CA GLU A 950 17.07 -5.91 15.62
C GLU A 950 16.56 -5.25 14.32
N CYS A 951 17.47 -5.03 13.37
CA CYS A 951 17.11 -4.51 12.03
C CYS A 951 16.19 -5.50 11.29
N ALA A 952 16.49 -6.79 11.35
CA ALA A 952 15.67 -7.85 10.73
C ALA A 952 14.26 -7.87 11.35
N ARG A 953 14.17 -7.74 12.68
CA ARG A 953 12.88 -7.64 13.39
C ARG A 953 12.09 -6.39 12.96
N SER A 954 12.78 -5.25 12.78
CA SER A 954 12.12 -4.02 12.29
C SER A 954 11.57 -4.17 10.87
N GLN A 955 12.11 -5.10 10.09
CA GLN A 955 11.62 -5.46 8.75
C GLN A 955 10.57 -6.58 8.78
N GLY A 956 10.38 -7.24 9.92
CA GLY A 956 9.42 -8.33 10.08
C GLY A 956 9.93 -9.69 9.59
N PHE A 957 11.25 -9.89 9.51
CA PHE A 957 11.81 -11.22 9.22
C PHE A 957 11.67 -12.12 10.44
N PRO A 958 11.19 -13.36 10.28
CA PRO A 958 11.22 -14.34 11.38
C PRO A 958 12.65 -14.59 11.89
N ASP A 959 12.81 -14.95 13.16
CA ASP A 959 14.12 -15.24 13.75
C ASP A 959 14.80 -16.45 13.10
N SER A 960 14.02 -17.36 12.52
CA SER A 960 14.52 -18.50 11.74
C SER A 960 15.14 -18.09 10.40
N TYR A 961 14.87 -16.87 9.91
CA TYR A 961 15.37 -16.40 8.62
C TYR A 961 16.87 -16.18 8.66
N ARG A 962 17.59 -16.77 7.70
CA ARG A 962 19.06 -16.83 7.67
C ARG A 962 19.61 -15.73 6.75
N PHE A 963 20.65 -15.04 7.24
CA PHE A 963 21.47 -14.10 6.48
C PHE A 963 22.85 -14.69 6.28
N PHE A 964 23.63 -14.19 5.31
CA PHE A 964 24.90 -14.81 4.95
C PHE A 964 25.98 -13.75 4.73
N GLY A 965 27.21 -14.09 5.10
CA GLY A 965 28.36 -13.22 4.92
C GLY A 965 28.78 -12.53 6.22
N ASN A 966 29.58 -11.47 6.10
CA ASN A 966 30.02 -10.68 7.24
C ASN A 966 28.90 -9.73 7.70
N ILE A 967 29.12 -8.99 8.79
CA ILE A 967 28.09 -8.11 9.37
C ILE A 967 27.61 -7.05 8.36
N THR A 968 28.51 -6.52 7.53
CA THR A 968 28.16 -5.52 6.51
C THR A 968 27.27 -6.14 5.44
N ASP A 969 27.58 -7.36 5.01
CA ASP A 969 26.74 -8.09 4.06
C ASP A 969 25.35 -8.34 4.62
N LYS A 970 25.26 -8.77 5.88
CA LYS A 970 23.98 -9.05 6.56
C LYS A 970 23.14 -7.78 6.71
N HIS A 971 23.73 -6.67 7.13
CA HIS A 971 23.01 -5.38 7.18
C HIS A 971 22.52 -4.93 5.80
N ARG A 972 23.35 -5.15 4.75
CA ARG A 972 22.96 -4.81 3.37
C ARG A 972 21.76 -5.64 2.91
N GLN A 973 21.77 -6.93 3.21
CA GLN A 973 20.64 -7.83 2.91
C GLN A 973 19.36 -7.37 3.59
N VAL A 974 19.41 -7.08 4.86
CA VAL A 974 18.25 -6.62 5.65
C VAL A 974 17.75 -5.26 5.13
N GLY A 975 18.65 -4.29 4.94
CA GLY A 975 18.29 -2.93 4.55
C GLY A 975 17.69 -2.83 3.14
N ASN A 976 18.13 -3.67 2.21
CA ASN A 976 17.63 -3.70 0.84
C ASN A 976 16.31 -4.47 0.71
N ALA A 977 15.90 -5.21 1.72
CA ALA A 977 14.76 -6.12 1.60
C ALA A 977 13.41 -5.38 1.65
N VAL A 978 12.43 -5.94 0.98
CA VAL A 978 11.01 -5.61 1.19
C VAL A 978 10.58 -6.28 2.49
N PRO A 979 9.94 -5.55 3.43
CA PRO A 979 9.43 -6.18 4.65
C PRO A 979 8.47 -7.33 4.34
N PRO A 980 8.72 -8.54 4.84
CA PRO A 980 7.80 -9.66 4.59
C PRO A 980 6.34 -9.41 4.95
N PRO A 981 5.99 -8.73 6.07
CA PRO A 981 4.57 -8.44 6.33
C PRO A 981 3.90 -7.55 5.27
N LEU A 982 4.63 -6.59 4.70
CA LEU A 982 4.10 -5.76 3.60
C LEU A 982 3.89 -6.61 2.35
N ALA A 983 4.86 -7.45 1.99
CA ALA A 983 4.74 -8.37 0.85
C ALA A 983 3.60 -9.38 1.06
N ARG A 984 3.42 -9.87 2.28
CA ARG A 984 2.31 -10.76 2.66
C ARG A 984 0.96 -10.09 2.41
N ALA A 985 0.82 -8.83 2.81
CA ALA A 985 -0.42 -8.07 2.61
C ALA A 985 -0.77 -7.94 1.11
N ILE A 986 0.22 -7.64 0.26
CA ILE A 986 0.03 -7.58 -1.20
C ILE A 986 -0.35 -8.98 -1.74
N GLY A 987 0.34 -10.02 -1.27
CA GLY A 987 0.07 -11.41 -1.67
C GLY A 987 -1.36 -11.85 -1.35
N LEU A 988 -1.89 -11.46 -0.19
CA LEU A 988 -3.28 -11.77 0.20
C LEU A 988 -4.29 -11.11 -0.77
N GLU A 989 -4.00 -9.91 -1.26
CA GLU A 989 -4.87 -9.24 -2.25
C GLU A 989 -4.85 -9.97 -3.60
N ILE A 990 -3.70 -10.47 -4.04
CA ILE A 990 -3.59 -11.31 -5.25
C ILE A 990 -4.35 -12.63 -5.03
N ARG A 991 -4.22 -13.22 -3.90
CA ARG A 991 -4.90 -14.48 -3.53
C ARG A 991 -6.43 -14.36 -3.62
N LYS A 992 -6.95 -13.26 -3.16
CA LYS A 992 -8.39 -12.94 -3.31
C LYS A 992 -8.83 -12.97 -4.78
N UNK A 993 -8.10 -12.50 -5.62
CA UNK A 993 -8.44 -12.38 -6.99
C UNK A 993 -8.26 -13.72 -7.69
N UNK A 994 -7.48 -14.63 -7.29
CA UNK A 994 -7.28 -15.92 -7.85
C UNK A 994 -8.43 -16.84 -7.58
N UNK A 995 -9.38 -16.57 -6.61
CA UNK A 995 -10.55 -17.34 -6.29
C UNK A 995 -11.71 -17.04 -7.25
N UNK A 996 -11.67 -15.86 -7.66
CA UNK A 996 -12.68 -15.42 -8.55
C UNK A 996 -12.47 -16.01 -9.95
N UNK A 997 -11.31 -16.22 -10.31
CA UNK A 997 -11.00 -16.87 -11.52
C UNK A 997 -11.27 -18.35 -11.46
N UNK A 998 -11.18 -18.85 -10.48
CA UNK A 998 -11.43 -20.23 -10.27
C UNK A 998 -12.93 -20.53 -10.25
N UNK A 999 -13.53 -19.63 -9.73
CA UNK A 999 -14.98 -19.80 -9.63
C UNK A 999 -15.68 -19.50 -10.98
N UNK A 1000 -15.15 -18.69 -11.64
CA UNK A 1000 -15.64 -18.41 -12.94
C UNK A 1000 -15.29 -19.52 -13.94
N UNK A 1001 -14.20 -20.08 -13.74
CA UNK A 1001 -13.80 -21.22 -14.52
C UNK A 1001 -14.59 -22.43 -14.20
N UNK A 1002 -14.94 -22.50 -13.11
CA UNK A 1002 -15.78 -23.57 -12.69
C UNK A 1002 -17.21 -23.43 -13.18
N UNK A 1003 -17.52 -22.36 -13.19
CA UNK A 1003 -18.84 -22.08 -13.70
C UNK A 1003 -18.90 -22.17 -15.22
N UNK A 1004 -17.90 -21.85 -15.77
CA UNK A 1004 -17.84 -22.04 -17.17
C UNK A 1004 -17.66 -23.49 -17.57
N UNK A 1005 -17.07 -24.13 -16.84
CA UNK A 1005 -16.96 -25.53 -17.05
C UNK A 1005 -18.24 -26.25 -16.76
N UNK A 1006 -18.84 -25.78 -15.91
CA UNK A 1006 -20.13 -26.34 -15.61
C UNK A 1006 -21.15 -26.02 -16.66
N UNK A 1007 -20.97 -25.02 -17.11
CA UNK A 1007 -21.87 -24.65 -18.18
C UNK A 1007 -21.53 -25.33 -19.48
N UNK A 1008 -20.42 -25.63 -19.51
CA UNK A 1008 -20.06 -26.42 -20.66
C UNK A 1008 -20.41 -27.87 -20.55
N UNK A 1009 -20.43 -28.18 -19.54
CA UNK A 1009 -20.89 -29.55 -19.40
C UNK A 1009 -22.36 -29.75 -19.54
N THR A 1010 -23.23 -28.88 -19.29
CA THR A 1010 -24.70 -29.00 -19.44
C THR A 1010 -25.21 -28.82 -20.88
N ASN A 1011 -24.45 -28.24 -21.71
CA ASN A 1011 -24.83 -28.09 -23.12
C ASN A 1011 -24.43 -29.30 -23.99
N ILE A 1012 -23.65 -30.20 -23.48
CA ILE A 1012 -23.29 -31.45 -24.22
C ILE A 1012 -24.37 -32.51 -24.04
N ASP A 1013 -25.19 -32.40 -22.99
CA ASP A 1013 -26.30 -33.34 -22.71
C ASP A 1013 -27.66 -32.86 -23.28
N LYS A 1014 -27.70 -31.81 -24.08
CA LYS A 1014 -28.85 -31.36 -24.87
C LYS A 1014 -28.52 -31.46 -26.37
#